data_6417de31d12f2e705c39e5150e9e9a9a
#
_entry.id   6417de31d12f2e705c39e5150e9e9a9a
#
_cell.length_a   1.000
_cell.length_b   1.000
_cell.length_c   1.000
_cell.angle_alpha   90.00
_cell.angle_beta   90.00
_cell.angle_gamma   90.00
#
_symmetry.space_group_name_H-M   'P 1'
#
loop_
_entity.id
_entity.type
_entity.pdbx_description
1 polymer ?
#
loop_
_entity_poly.entity_id
_entity_poly.type
_entity_poly.pdbx_seq_one_letter_code
_entity_poly.pdbx_strand_id
1 'polypeptide(L)'
;MLLNVHSHHSLRYGTLSPERLIDSLMANGYETAVLTDINNSSAVLDFIHKAQDRAFNGLAGVEFRNGEELLYIGIARNPLGFRELNELLTAAHRDNRPYPVVPPPMNDVFIVYPYGKKTARALQDNEYIGIKASQVNKILLEPAYDKARYVILHPVTFHPDEYKLHIQLRAIDHNLLISQLEPQQMAGGDEIMIPMEALKQRYASVPELLRNTQQLLAQCSFNFDFKAVKNKQCFTGERYADKELLLQYTMEGFYKRYGPHNTEALERVQKELQIINDLQFNAYFLITDDICRFARSNQFHYVGRGSGANSIVAYSLGITDVDPVALSLYFERFLNPKRKTPPDFDIDFSWNERDTIYEYIFNKYPKGNVALMGTMSTFRPRSIIRELGKIYGLPKADIDRLVHDPHNSLNKNEVTELIYSVYNQMEDLPNQRSIHASGVLISELPLTHYCALDYPPKALPTTQFDMYTAEDIAFEKFDILSQRGIGHIRDCREIIRLNKGEIVRTDEPERLFQDEKIAAQLRSANSIGCFYIESPAMRQLLGKLQCDNYATLVAASSIIRPGVASSGMMKAYIERHHDPATAVYPHPVFKEQLEETYGIMVYQEDVMKIGHYYGGLDLADADVLRRMMSGKSRDDKAMRLIEQRFFDHCRASGYPEAVSREIWRQMESFAGFSFNKAHSASFAVESYQSLFLKTYYPLEFMVAVLNNYGGFYRRKVYVGEAKKAGARICLPCVNKSQYNTSIRGIDIYLGYDGILNLEQQLAQLIPLEQHRNGDYTSLENFLLRTGAGLEQLILLIRCGAFRFTGMGKKELLWEAHLLCNERRGPEAASLFDAPFRKPVLPRLDSCLLEDIYDEIELLGFPVSASAFDLLKSDYRGTATAKDLPTLEGETVRIVADFVCDKKVHTRNGQLMKFGTFKDEAGAFIDTVHFPPQLKEYPLQGEGIYLIQGKVVSDFGCPAIEVEKCARMPLKADPRSE
;
A
#
# COMPACT_ATOMS: atom_id res chain seq x y z
N MET A 1 12.34 -16.90 -36.16
CA MET A 1 12.27 -18.13 -35.35
C MET A 1 13.39 -18.11 -34.32
N LEU A 2 13.07 -17.87 -33.07
CA LEU A 2 14.04 -17.90 -31.94
C LEU A 2 13.43 -18.74 -30.81
N LEU A 3 14.25 -19.61 -30.20
CA LEU A 3 13.84 -20.50 -29.11
C LEU A 3 14.10 -19.91 -27.73
N ASN A 4 14.90 -18.86 -27.63
CA ASN A 4 15.32 -18.30 -26.34
C ASN A 4 15.42 -16.78 -26.43
N VAL A 5 14.38 -16.08 -25.95
CA VAL A 5 14.42 -14.64 -25.80
C VAL A 5 14.02 -14.24 -24.38
N HIS A 6 14.72 -13.29 -23.80
CA HIS A 6 14.50 -12.79 -22.45
C HIS A 6 13.88 -11.39 -22.49
N SER A 7 12.86 -11.17 -21.69
CA SER A 7 12.36 -9.84 -21.41
C SER A 7 13.02 -9.24 -20.16
N HIS A 8 12.69 -8.00 -19.84
CA HIS A 8 13.08 -7.36 -18.59
C HIS A 8 12.45 -8.01 -17.34
N HIS A 9 11.55 -9.00 -17.52
CA HIS A 9 11.05 -9.86 -16.44
C HIS A 9 12.01 -10.98 -16.06
N SER A 10 13.05 -11.26 -16.85
CA SER A 10 14.29 -11.86 -16.33
C SER A 10 14.99 -10.80 -15.49
N LEU A 11 14.51 -10.65 -14.21
CA LEU A 11 14.80 -9.51 -13.35
C LEU A 11 16.30 -9.28 -13.21
N ARG A 12 16.73 -8.03 -13.39
CA ARG A 12 18.13 -7.60 -13.35
C ARG A 12 19.05 -8.34 -14.33
N TYR A 13 18.46 -8.92 -15.40
CA TYR A 13 19.17 -9.63 -16.46
C TYR A 13 18.77 -9.10 -17.85
N GLY A 14 17.51 -9.25 -18.24
CA GLY A 14 16.98 -8.71 -19.49
C GLY A 14 16.70 -7.21 -19.43
N THR A 15 16.74 -6.53 -20.59
CA THR A 15 16.52 -5.08 -20.67
C THR A 15 15.30 -4.69 -21.50
N LEU A 16 14.78 -5.59 -22.35
CA LEU A 16 13.70 -5.31 -23.29
C LEU A 16 12.33 -5.57 -22.69
N SER A 17 11.41 -4.60 -22.77
CA SER A 17 10.00 -4.88 -22.45
C SER A 17 9.40 -5.85 -23.48
N PRO A 18 8.33 -6.60 -23.13
CA PRO A 18 7.64 -7.48 -24.09
C PRO A 18 7.28 -6.78 -25.40
N GLU A 19 6.82 -5.53 -25.35
CA GLU A 19 6.48 -4.72 -26.53
C GLU A 19 7.70 -4.43 -27.41
N ARG A 20 8.76 -3.87 -26.81
CA ARG A 20 10.01 -3.58 -27.54
C ARG A 20 10.65 -4.84 -28.11
N LEU A 21 10.50 -5.96 -27.39
CA LEU A 21 11.01 -7.27 -27.85
C LEU A 21 10.28 -7.72 -29.12
N ILE A 22 8.93 -7.65 -29.15
CA ILE A 22 8.11 -7.99 -30.33
C ILE A 22 8.44 -7.06 -31.51
N ASP A 23 8.47 -5.75 -31.27
CA ASP A 23 8.76 -4.76 -32.31
C ASP A 23 10.17 -4.99 -32.91
N SER A 24 11.15 -5.31 -32.07
CA SER A 24 12.52 -5.63 -32.51
C SER A 24 12.58 -6.96 -33.31
N LEU A 25 11.83 -7.98 -32.87
CA LEU A 25 11.72 -9.26 -33.57
C LEU A 25 11.14 -9.07 -34.98
N MET A 26 10.04 -8.33 -35.10
CA MET A 26 9.38 -8.06 -36.38
C MET A 26 10.29 -7.24 -37.32
N ALA A 27 10.94 -6.19 -36.80
CA ALA A 27 11.87 -5.34 -37.56
C ALA A 27 13.06 -6.12 -38.09
N ASN A 28 13.49 -7.21 -37.43
CA ASN A 28 14.58 -8.09 -37.85
C ASN A 28 14.11 -9.30 -38.67
N GLY A 29 12.83 -9.34 -39.09
CA GLY A 29 12.29 -10.37 -40.02
C GLY A 29 11.93 -11.69 -39.34
N TYR A 30 11.72 -11.72 -38.03
CA TYR A 30 11.22 -12.88 -37.30
C TYR A 30 9.69 -12.88 -37.28
N GLU A 31 9.11 -14.05 -37.45
CA GLU A 31 7.63 -14.28 -37.41
C GLU A 31 7.22 -15.06 -36.15
N THR A 32 8.17 -15.74 -35.49
CA THR A 32 7.91 -16.58 -34.32
C THR A 32 9.07 -16.49 -33.34
N ALA A 33 8.76 -16.35 -32.06
CA ALA A 33 9.73 -16.44 -30.97
C ALA A 33 9.10 -17.02 -29.71
N VAL A 34 9.93 -17.70 -28.89
CA VAL A 34 9.56 -18.24 -27.58
C VAL A 34 10.10 -17.31 -26.50
N LEU A 35 9.24 -16.70 -25.72
CA LEU A 35 9.66 -16.00 -24.51
C LEU A 35 10.07 -17.03 -23.46
N THR A 36 11.31 -16.92 -22.96
CA THR A 36 11.91 -17.88 -22.03
C THR A 36 12.61 -17.16 -20.89
N ASP A 37 11.87 -16.34 -20.15
CA ASP A 37 12.42 -15.64 -19.00
C ASP A 37 13.02 -16.61 -17.97
N ILE A 38 14.08 -16.17 -17.29
CA ILE A 38 14.88 -17.00 -16.40
C ILE A 38 14.10 -17.29 -15.12
N ASN A 39 13.83 -18.59 -14.86
CA ASN A 39 13.17 -19.07 -13.64
C ASN A 39 11.83 -18.38 -13.30
N ASN A 40 11.13 -17.87 -14.30
CA ASN A 40 9.82 -17.25 -14.09
C ASN A 40 8.96 -17.26 -15.37
N SER A 41 7.66 -17.05 -15.16
CA SER A 41 6.65 -17.02 -16.22
C SER A 41 5.80 -15.75 -16.20
N SER A 42 6.21 -14.72 -15.44
CA SER A 42 5.39 -13.53 -15.15
C SER A 42 4.99 -12.74 -16.40
N ALA A 43 5.85 -12.68 -17.42
CA ALA A 43 5.60 -11.90 -18.64
C ALA A 43 4.94 -12.70 -19.77
N VAL A 44 4.77 -14.02 -19.62
CA VAL A 44 4.36 -14.89 -20.76
C VAL A 44 3.00 -14.50 -21.30
N LEU A 45 1.99 -14.31 -20.45
CA LEU A 45 0.64 -13.97 -20.94
C LEU A 45 0.59 -12.55 -21.51
N ASP A 46 1.29 -11.58 -20.94
CA ASP A 46 1.42 -10.23 -21.48
C ASP A 46 2.11 -10.23 -22.86
N PHE A 47 3.20 -11.00 -23.01
CA PHE A 47 3.89 -11.18 -24.28
C PHE A 47 2.98 -11.78 -25.34
N ILE A 48 2.23 -12.86 -25.01
CA ILE A 48 1.31 -13.53 -25.93
C ILE A 48 0.18 -12.58 -26.36
N HIS A 49 -0.41 -11.83 -25.43
CA HIS A 49 -1.48 -10.86 -25.71
C HIS A 49 -0.99 -9.78 -26.70
N LYS A 50 0.15 -9.16 -26.40
CA LYS A 50 0.75 -8.13 -27.25
C LYS A 50 1.21 -8.68 -28.61
N ALA A 51 1.63 -9.95 -28.67
CA ALA A 51 1.99 -10.60 -29.92
C ALA A 51 0.76 -10.83 -30.81
N GLN A 52 -0.37 -11.27 -30.22
CA GLN A 52 -1.64 -11.43 -30.97
C GLN A 52 -2.13 -10.09 -31.56
N ASP A 53 -2.04 -9.00 -30.82
CA ASP A 53 -2.41 -7.66 -31.30
C ASP A 53 -1.58 -7.20 -32.51
N ARG A 54 -0.34 -7.69 -32.64
CA ARG A 54 0.59 -7.37 -33.71
C ARG A 54 0.68 -8.44 -34.83
N ALA A 55 -0.20 -9.44 -34.78
CA ALA A 55 -0.18 -10.62 -35.67
C ALA A 55 1.19 -11.34 -35.68
N PHE A 56 1.88 -11.35 -34.55
CA PHE A 56 3.13 -12.06 -34.32
C PHE A 56 2.87 -13.40 -33.59
N ASN A 57 3.55 -14.47 -33.98
CA ASN A 57 3.41 -15.77 -33.32
C ASN A 57 4.32 -15.85 -32.09
N GLY A 58 3.82 -15.39 -30.95
CA GLY A 58 4.46 -15.51 -29.65
C GLY A 58 4.21 -16.87 -29.01
N LEU A 59 5.24 -17.50 -28.47
CA LEU A 59 5.16 -18.80 -27.80
C LEU A 59 5.70 -18.72 -26.38
N ALA A 60 5.24 -19.65 -25.52
CA ALA A 60 5.57 -19.71 -24.11
C ALA A 60 6.73 -20.68 -23.82
N GLY A 61 7.63 -20.28 -22.94
CA GLY A 61 8.72 -21.14 -22.45
C GLY A 61 9.31 -20.58 -21.15
N VAL A 62 10.28 -21.29 -20.61
CA VAL A 62 11.02 -20.91 -19.39
C VAL A 62 12.47 -21.39 -19.55
N GLU A 63 13.42 -20.54 -19.23
CA GLU A 63 14.81 -20.92 -19.07
C GLU A 63 15.08 -21.29 -17.60
N PHE A 64 15.52 -22.54 -17.35
CA PHE A 64 15.81 -23.04 -16.01
C PHE A 64 17.30 -22.93 -15.69
N ARG A 65 17.63 -22.24 -14.61
CA ARG A 65 19.00 -22.09 -14.08
C ARG A 65 19.08 -22.41 -12.60
N ASN A 66 20.23 -22.97 -12.19
CA ASN A 66 20.65 -22.99 -10.79
C ASN A 66 21.84 -22.03 -10.63
N GLY A 67 21.63 -20.91 -9.95
CA GLY A 67 22.57 -19.80 -9.99
C GLY A 67 22.75 -19.29 -11.44
N GLU A 68 23.99 -19.23 -11.94
CA GLU A 68 24.30 -18.81 -13.32
C GLU A 68 24.29 -19.97 -14.31
N GLU A 69 24.21 -21.20 -13.84
CA GLU A 69 24.26 -22.39 -14.68
C GLU A 69 22.94 -22.67 -15.39
N LEU A 70 22.93 -22.54 -16.73
CA LEU A 70 21.81 -22.97 -17.57
C LEU A 70 21.68 -24.50 -17.54
N LEU A 71 20.58 -25.01 -17.10
CA LEU A 71 20.24 -26.43 -17.07
C LEU A 71 19.59 -26.87 -18.38
N TYR A 72 18.48 -26.27 -18.73
CA TYR A 72 17.70 -26.53 -19.95
C TYR A 72 16.68 -25.40 -20.16
N ILE A 73 16.12 -25.36 -21.38
CA ILE A 73 15.02 -24.48 -21.75
C ILE A 73 13.79 -25.36 -21.97
N GLY A 74 12.69 -25.08 -21.30
CA GLY A 74 11.39 -25.68 -21.51
C GLY A 74 10.56 -24.84 -22.47
N ILE A 75 10.03 -25.44 -23.54
CA ILE A 75 9.17 -24.78 -24.54
C ILE A 75 7.82 -25.47 -24.52
N ALA A 76 6.76 -24.73 -24.19
CA ALA A 76 5.40 -25.24 -24.15
C ALA A 76 4.89 -25.51 -25.58
N ARG A 77 4.38 -26.71 -25.83
CA ARG A 77 3.72 -27.06 -27.09
C ARG A 77 2.34 -26.43 -27.20
N ASN A 78 1.68 -26.23 -26.07
CA ASN A 78 0.33 -25.72 -25.95
C ASN A 78 0.11 -25.16 -24.51
N PRO A 79 -1.07 -24.63 -24.14
CA PRO A 79 -1.33 -24.13 -22.79
C PRO A 79 -1.16 -25.17 -21.67
N LEU A 80 -1.33 -26.49 -21.94
CA LEU A 80 -1.08 -27.54 -20.95
C LEU A 80 0.43 -27.68 -20.67
N GLY A 81 1.27 -27.59 -21.67
CA GLY A 81 2.74 -27.55 -21.47
C GLY A 81 3.18 -26.32 -20.67
N PHE A 82 2.54 -25.17 -20.88
CA PHE A 82 2.80 -23.99 -20.05
C PHE A 82 2.43 -24.23 -18.58
N ARG A 83 1.32 -24.90 -18.33
CA ARG A 83 0.94 -25.33 -16.98
C ARG A 83 2.02 -26.27 -16.38
N GLU A 84 2.50 -27.28 -17.12
CA GLU A 84 3.56 -28.21 -16.65
C GLU A 84 4.82 -27.44 -16.24
N LEU A 85 5.25 -26.44 -17.02
CA LEU A 85 6.37 -25.58 -16.69
C LEU A 85 6.11 -24.76 -15.41
N ASN A 86 4.92 -24.19 -15.26
CA ASN A 86 4.53 -23.44 -14.06
C ASN A 86 4.45 -24.33 -12.82
N GLU A 87 4.02 -25.58 -12.95
CA GLU A 87 4.00 -26.56 -11.86
C GLU A 87 5.41 -26.89 -11.37
N LEU A 88 6.39 -27.06 -12.31
CA LEU A 88 7.80 -27.27 -11.95
C LEU A 88 8.39 -26.06 -11.22
N LEU A 89 8.18 -24.85 -11.74
CA LEU A 89 8.61 -23.61 -11.07
C LEU A 89 8.00 -23.50 -9.67
N THR A 90 6.69 -23.68 -9.57
CA THR A 90 5.93 -23.58 -8.31
C THR A 90 6.42 -24.58 -7.27
N ALA A 91 6.69 -25.81 -7.65
CA ALA A 91 7.20 -26.84 -6.75
C ALA A 91 8.59 -26.47 -6.19
N ALA A 92 9.49 -25.98 -7.04
CA ALA A 92 10.83 -25.56 -6.63
C ALA A 92 10.76 -24.37 -5.65
N HIS A 93 9.91 -23.36 -5.95
CA HIS A 93 9.71 -22.19 -5.08
C HIS A 93 9.08 -22.54 -3.73
N ARG A 94 8.03 -23.41 -3.73
CA ARG A 94 7.38 -23.86 -2.50
C ARG A 94 8.35 -24.59 -1.57
N ASP A 95 9.15 -25.51 -2.12
CA ASP A 95 10.04 -26.34 -1.35
C ASP A 95 11.41 -25.69 -1.11
N ASN A 96 11.64 -24.49 -1.65
CA ASN A 96 12.90 -23.76 -1.63
C ASN A 96 14.08 -24.66 -2.04
N ARG A 97 13.91 -25.36 -3.19
CA ARG A 97 14.88 -26.32 -3.71
C ARG A 97 15.43 -25.86 -5.07
N PRO A 98 16.68 -26.21 -5.41
CA PRO A 98 17.19 -26.01 -6.76
C PRO A 98 16.37 -26.82 -7.78
N TYR A 99 16.33 -26.32 -9.01
CA TYR A 99 15.70 -27.05 -10.11
C TYR A 99 16.42 -28.35 -10.40
N PRO A 100 15.70 -29.44 -10.75
CA PRO A 100 16.31 -30.72 -11.10
C PRO A 100 17.16 -30.58 -12.37
N VAL A 101 18.35 -31.18 -12.38
CA VAL A 101 19.25 -31.19 -13.55
C VAL A 101 18.61 -31.94 -14.74
N VAL A 102 17.81 -32.95 -14.43
CA VAL A 102 16.95 -33.66 -15.40
C VAL A 102 15.52 -33.30 -15.05
N PRO A 103 14.77 -32.66 -15.97
CA PRO A 103 13.39 -32.31 -15.70
C PRO A 103 12.53 -33.57 -15.49
N PRO A 104 11.44 -33.49 -14.70
CA PRO A 104 10.47 -34.57 -14.62
C PRO A 104 9.85 -34.82 -16.02
N PRO A 105 9.25 -36.01 -16.25
CA PRO A 105 8.53 -36.27 -17.49
C PRO A 105 7.42 -35.25 -17.73
N MET A 106 7.44 -34.60 -18.88
CA MET A 106 6.44 -33.62 -19.34
C MET A 106 5.93 -34.03 -20.71
N ASN A 107 4.60 -34.06 -20.90
CA ASN A 107 4.00 -34.55 -22.13
C ASN A 107 3.90 -33.47 -23.23
N ASP A 108 3.63 -32.24 -22.79
CA ASP A 108 3.35 -31.10 -23.67
C ASP A 108 4.48 -30.04 -23.68
N VAL A 109 5.71 -30.45 -23.36
CA VAL A 109 6.87 -29.57 -23.30
C VAL A 109 8.01 -30.16 -24.13
N PHE A 110 8.67 -29.33 -24.94
CA PHE A 110 9.98 -29.62 -25.51
C PHE A 110 11.08 -29.12 -24.59
N ILE A 111 12.10 -29.93 -24.39
CA ILE A 111 13.29 -29.61 -23.59
C ILE A 111 14.48 -29.39 -24.51
N VAL A 112 15.14 -28.24 -24.37
CA VAL A 112 16.35 -27.91 -25.12
C VAL A 112 17.54 -27.81 -24.15
N TYR A 113 18.45 -28.75 -24.22
CA TYR A 113 19.70 -28.75 -23.44
C TYR A 113 20.77 -27.92 -24.12
N PRO A 114 21.61 -27.16 -23.40
CA PRO A 114 22.82 -26.61 -23.98
C PRO A 114 23.76 -27.72 -24.44
N TYR A 115 24.47 -27.49 -25.52
CA TYR A 115 25.45 -28.44 -26.05
C TYR A 115 26.48 -28.87 -24.98
N GLY A 116 26.69 -30.18 -24.84
CA GLY A 116 27.59 -30.78 -23.87
C GLY A 116 26.95 -31.22 -22.55
N LYS A 117 25.68 -30.85 -22.29
CA LYS A 117 24.96 -31.35 -21.10
C LYS A 117 24.36 -32.74 -21.24
N LYS A 118 24.03 -33.15 -22.47
CA LYS A 118 23.46 -34.46 -22.80
C LYS A 118 23.96 -34.89 -24.17
N THR A 119 24.07 -36.20 -24.41
CA THR A 119 24.45 -36.74 -25.73
C THR A 119 23.18 -36.98 -26.54
N ALA A 120 23.26 -36.88 -27.87
CA ALA A 120 22.10 -37.06 -28.76
C ALA A 120 21.44 -38.45 -28.57
N ARG A 121 22.23 -39.49 -28.26
CA ARG A 121 21.74 -40.85 -28.03
C ARG A 121 20.97 -41.05 -26.72
N ALA A 122 21.13 -40.13 -25.76
CA ALA A 122 20.49 -40.18 -24.45
C ALA A 122 19.21 -39.33 -24.41
N LEU A 123 18.84 -38.68 -25.52
CA LEU A 123 17.65 -37.81 -25.60
C LEU A 123 16.37 -38.65 -25.69
N GLN A 124 15.35 -38.16 -24.99
CA GLN A 124 13.95 -38.61 -25.11
C GLN A 124 13.29 -37.99 -26.34
N ASP A 125 12.06 -38.42 -26.69
CA ASP A 125 11.40 -37.96 -27.90
C ASP A 125 11.09 -36.46 -27.95
N ASN A 126 10.87 -35.83 -26.81
CA ASN A 126 10.62 -34.39 -26.67
C ASN A 126 11.88 -33.57 -26.34
N GLU A 127 13.08 -34.15 -26.38
CA GLU A 127 14.34 -33.52 -26.00
C GLU A 127 15.22 -33.16 -27.20
N TYR A 128 15.88 -32.02 -27.14
CA TYR A 128 16.75 -31.48 -28.18
C TYR A 128 18.05 -30.93 -27.58
N ILE A 129 19.07 -30.69 -28.40
CA ILE A 129 20.31 -30.02 -28.03
C ILE A 129 20.39 -28.69 -28.79
N GLY A 130 20.51 -27.58 -28.04
CA GLY A 130 20.71 -26.24 -28.58
C GLY A 130 22.16 -25.97 -28.89
N ILE A 131 22.44 -25.55 -30.13
CA ILE A 131 23.77 -25.27 -30.64
C ILE A 131 23.93 -23.77 -30.83
N LYS A 132 24.87 -23.15 -30.09
CA LYS A 132 25.27 -21.77 -30.34
C LYS A 132 26.13 -21.68 -31.61
N ALA A 133 26.13 -20.51 -32.30
CA ALA A 133 26.92 -20.30 -33.53
C ALA A 133 28.41 -20.57 -33.32
N SER A 134 28.95 -20.25 -32.15
CA SER A 134 30.33 -20.54 -31.76
C SER A 134 30.67 -22.04 -31.65
N GLN A 135 29.65 -22.89 -31.59
CA GLN A 135 29.76 -24.34 -31.41
C GLN A 135 29.58 -25.12 -32.72
N VAL A 136 29.21 -24.46 -33.84
CA VAL A 136 28.92 -25.08 -35.14
C VAL A 136 30.08 -25.93 -35.63
N ASN A 137 31.32 -25.44 -35.51
CA ASN A 137 32.51 -26.20 -35.95
C ASN A 137 32.71 -27.51 -35.19
N LYS A 138 32.23 -27.62 -33.95
CA LYS A 138 32.39 -28.83 -33.13
C LYS A 138 31.49 -29.98 -33.62
N ILE A 139 30.37 -29.65 -34.25
CA ILE A 139 29.35 -30.62 -34.69
C ILE A 139 29.48 -30.99 -36.18
N LEU A 140 30.35 -30.35 -36.94
CA LEU A 140 30.48 -30.59 -38.39
C LEU A 140 30.73 -32.05 -38.74
N LEU A 141 31.53 -32.75 -37.95
CA LEU A 141 31.92 -34.13 -38.17
C LEU A 141 31.04 -35.15 -37.44
N GLU A 142 30.02 -34.70 -36.71
CA GLU A 142 29.08 -35.56 -36.03
C GLU A 142 28.14 -36.29 -37.00
N PRO A 143 27.66 -37.52 -36.65
CA PRO A 143 26.76 -38.26 -37.52
C PRO A 143 25.45 -37.52 -37.81
N ALA A 144 24.86 -37.72 -38.98
CA ALA A 144 23.64 -37.05 -39.42
C ALA A 144 22.45 -37.35 -38.49
N TYR A 145 22.36 -38.58 -37.94
CA TYR A 145 21.25 -38.94 -37.02
C TYR A 145 21.35 -38.21 -35.69
N ASP A 146 22.55 -37.88 -35.20
CA ASP A 146 22.70 -37.08 -33.99
C ASP A 146 22.24 -35.65 -34.23
N LYS A 147 22.52 -35.09 -35.43
CA LYS A 147 22.10 -33.73 -35.84
C LYS A 147 20.58 -33.59 -36.04
N ALA A 148 19.86 -34.70 -36.20
CA ALA A 148 18.40 -34.66 -36.32
C ALA A 148 17.70 -34.11 -35.06
N ARG A 149 18.38 -34.10 -33.91
CA ARG A 149 17.89 -33.55 -32.64
C ARG A 149 18.57 -32.25 -32.22
N TYR A 150 19.36 -31.64 -33.14
CA TYR A 150 20.03 -30.35 -32.88
C TYR A 150 19.19 -29.21 -33.40
N VAL A 151 19.06 -28.15 -32.57
CA VAL A 151 18.34 -26.93 -32.90
C VAL A 151 19.23 -25.70 -32.68
N ILE A 152 18.87 -24.58 -33.27
CA ILE A 152 19.60 -23.33 -33.10
C ILE A 152 19.33 -22.80 -31.67
N LEU A 153 20.43 -22.42 -30.99
CA LEU A 153 20.38 -21.69 -29.72
C LEU A 153 21.04 -20.32 -29.89
N HIS A 154 20.25 -19.28 -30.02
CA HIS A 154 20.69 -17.89 -30.06
C HIS A 154 19.88 -17.09 -29.07
N PRO A 155 20.37 -16.91 -27.82
CA PRO A 155 19.67 -16.12 -26.83
C PRO A 155 19.65 -14.64 -27.21
N VAL A 156 18.57 -13.95 -26.92
CA VAL A 156 18.42 -12.51 -27.05
C VAL A 156 18.06 -11.95 -25.67
N THR A 157 18.94 -11.13 -25.11
CA THR A 157 18.85 -10.68 -23.72
C THR A 157 18.71 -9.16 -23.61
N PHE A 158 19.36 -8.41 -24.51
CA PHE A 158 19.38 -6.94 -24.45
C PHE A 158 19.50 -6.32 -25.85
N HIS A 159 19.17 -5.02 -25.92
CA HIS A 159 19.46 -4.22 -27.13
C HIS A 159 20.97 -3.93 -27.20
N PRO A 160 21.58 -3.88 -28.40
CA PRO A 160 23.04 -3.64 -28.54
C PRO A 160 23.56 -2.45 -27.72
N ASP A 161 22.81 -1.36 -27.65
CA ASP A 161 23.20 -0.15 -26.91
C ASP A 161 23.00 -0.27 -25.39
N GLU A 162 22.38 -1.34 -24.92
CA GLU A 162 22.01 -1.56 -23.51
C GLU A 162 22.91 -2.57 -22.79
N TYR A 163 24.03 -2.99 -23.41
CA TYR A 163 24.96 -3.90 -22.76
C TYR A 163 25.55 -3.34 -21.45
N LYS A 164 25.84 -2.03 -21.41
CA LYS A 164 26.28 -1.38 -20.15
C LYS A 164 25.22 -1.42 -19.07
N LEU A 165 23.96 -1.21 -19.42
CA LEU A 165 22.83 -1.34 -18.51
C LEU A 165 22.73 -2.78 -17.97
N HIS A 166 22.87 -3.79 -18.84
CA HIS A 166 22.91 -5.20 -18.42
C HIS A 166 24.00 -5.46 -17.37
N ILE A 167 25.23 -5.01 -17.60
CA ILE A 167 26.35 -5.16 -16.64
C ILE A 167 26.00 -4.54 -15.28
N GLN A 168 25.40 -3.34 -15.27
CA GLN A 168 25.01 -2.66 -14.04
C GLN A 168 23.89 -3.41 -13.30
N LEU A 169 22.88 -3.90 -14.03
CA LEU A 169 21.83 -4.73 -13.47
C LEU A 169 22.39 -6.01 -12.84
N ARG A 170 23.38 -6.66 -13.47
CA ARG A 170 24.05 -7.82 -12.91
C ARG A 170 24.84 -7.49 -11.65
N ALA A 171 25.56 -6.34 -11.65
CA ALA A 171 26.27 -5.87 -10.46
C ALA A 171 25.32 -5.59 -9.28
N ILE A 172 24.15 -5.02 -9.55
CA ILE A 172 23.10 -4.80 -8.56
C ILE A 172 22.56 -6.13 -8.04
N ASP A 173 22.32 -7.10 -8.92
CA ASP A 173 21.76 -8.40 -8.56
C ASP A 173 22.69 -9.18 -7.62
N HIS A 174 23.99 -9.21 -7.93
CA HIS A 174 25.02 -9.85 -7.12
C HIS A 174 25.47 -9.00 -5.91
N ASN A 175 25.03 -7.76 -5.82
CA ASN A 175 25.49 -6.79 -4.81
C ASN A 175 27.03 -6.66 -4.78
N LEU A 176 27.64 -6.58 -5.96
CA LEU A 176 29.08 -6.46 -6.18
C LEU A 176 29.42 -5.10 -6.82
N LEU A 177 30.69 -4.71 -6.70
CA LEU A 177 31.21 -3.62 -7.55
C LEU A 177 31.28 -4.11 -9.01
N ILE A 178 31.07 -3.22 -9.97
CA ILE A 178 31.17 -3.55 -11.41
C ILE A 178 32.50 -4.21 -11.73
N SER A 179 33.60 -3.75 -11.11
CA SER A 179 34.97 -4.32 -11.30
C SER A 179 35.15 -5.72 -10.72
N GLN A 180 34.21 -6.21 -9.92
CA GLN A 180 34.24 -7.53 -9.27
C GLN A 180 33.37 -8.56 -10.00
N LEU A 181 32.58 -8.14 -11.02
CA LEU A 181 31.78 -9.07 -11.81
C LEU A 181 32.64 -10.02 -12.63
N GLU A 182 32.31 -11.29 -12.55
CA GLU A 182 32.93 -12.34 -13.37
C GLU A 182 32.20 -12.54 -14.71
N PRO A 183 32.86 -12.93 -15.79
CA PRO A 183 32.25 -13.13 -17.12
C PRO A 183 31.04 -14.09 -17.11
N GLN A 184 31.04 -15.10 -16.24
CA GLN A 184 29.92 -16.07 -16.11
C GLN A 184 28.67 -15.50 -15.44
N GLN A 185 28.81 -14.39 -14.74
CA GLN A 185 27.69 -13.68 -14.09
C GLN A 185 26.93 -12.74 -15.04
N MET A 186 27.41 -12.59 -16.27
CA MET A 186 26.89 -11.72 -17.31
C MET A 186 26.47 -12.51 -18.54
N ALA A 187 25.52 -12.01 -19.30
CA ALA A 187 25.24 -12.50 -20.64
C ALA A 187 26.38 -12.18 -21.59
N GLY A 188 26.60 -13.06 -22.57
CA GLY A 188 27.57 -12.79 -23.62
C GLY A 188 27.21 -11.54 -24.43
N GLY A 189 28.20 -10.76 -24.85
CA GLY A 189 27.96 -9.56 -25.66
C GLY A 189 27.33 -9.84 -27.03
N ASP A 190 27.24 -11.10 -27.44
CA ASP A 190 26.57 -11.57 -28.65
C ASP A 190 25.11 -11.99 -28.46
N GLU A 191 24.56 -11.89 -27.21
CA GLU A 191 23.16 -12.19 -26.91
C GLU A 191 22.22 -11.02 -27.26
N ILE A 192 22.35 -10.54 -28.48
CA ILE A 192 21.63 -9.41 -29.06
C ILE A 192 20.75 -9.86 -30.21
N MET A 193 19.71 -9.07 -30.50
CA MET A 193 18.91 -9.25 -31.70
C MET A 193 19.76 -9.03 -32.96
N ILE A 194 19.71 -9.98 -33.88
CA ILE A 194 20.35 -9.88 -35.22
C ILE A 194 19.32 -10.15 -36.31
N PRO A 195 19.49 -9.60 -37.53
CA PRO A 195 18.60 -9.92 -38.64
C PRO A 195 18.50 -11.42 -38.92
N MET A 196 17.31 -11.90 -39.28
CA MET A 196 17.06 -13.31 -39.57
C MET A 196 18.04 -13.87 -40.62
N GLU A 197 18.37 -13.08 -41.65
CA GLU A 197 19.34 -13.52 -42.69
C GLU A 197 20.75 -13.67 -42.15
N ALA A 198 21.16 -12.82 -41.23
CA ALA A 198 22.45 -12.95 -40.56
C ALA A 198 22.50 -14.22 -39.66
N LEU A 199 21.37 -14.53 -39.01
CA LEU A 199 21.22 -15.78 -38.23
C LEU A 199 21.37 -17.00 -39.16
N LYS A 200 20.66 -17.02 -40.30
CA LYS A 200 20.77 -18.10 -41.32
C LYS A 200 22.22 -18.28 -41.81
N GLN A 201 22.93 -17.19 -42.09
CA GLN A 201 24.33 -17.22 -42.52
C GLN A 201 25.24 -17.85 -41.48
N ARG A 202 25.02 -17.58 -40.16
CA ARG A 202 25.82 -18.17 -39.08
C ARG A 202 25.70 -19.71 -39.02
N TYR A 203 24.61 -20.27 -39.50
CA TYR A 203 24.35 -21.72 -39.53
C TYR A 203 24.32 -22.31 -40.95
N ALA A 204 24.87 -21.62 -41.97
CA ALA A 204 24.83 -22.04 -43.36
C ALA A 204 25.54 -23.40 -43.63
N SER A 205 26.54 -23.73 -42.80
CA SER A 205 27.24 -25.01 -42.87
C SER A 205 26.47 -26.20 -42.27
N VAL A 206 25.39 -25.94 -41.54
CA VAL A 206 24.55 -26.96 -40.89
C VAL A 206 23.08 -26.62 -41.04
N PRO A 207 22.54 -26.58 -42.27
CA PRO A 207 21.18 -26.11 -42.55
C PRO A 207 20.07 -26.97 -41.93
N GLU A 208 20.39 -28.21 -41.54
CA GLU A 208 19.50 -29.09 -40.81
C GLU A 208 19.05 -28.50 -39.46
N LEU A 209 19.88 -27.73 -38.78
CA LEU A 209 19.49 -27.09 -37.49
C LEU A 209 18.37 -26.06 -37.68
N LEU A 210 18.42 -25.32 -38.79
CA LEU A 210 17.36 -24.39 -39.16
C LEU A 210 16.05 -25.13 -39.38
N ARG A 211 16.06 -26.21 -40.16
CA ARG A 211 14.86 -27.04 -40.41
C ARG A 211 14.31 -27.67 -39.15
N ASN A 212 15.17 -28.22 -38.28
CA ASN A 212 14.75 -28.82 -37.02
C ASN A 212 14.09 -27.77 -36.10
N THR A 213 14.67 -26.57 -36.02
CA THR A 213 14.12 -25.45 -35.21
C THR A 213 12.76 -25.05 -35.75
N GLN A 214 12.59 -24.95 -37.06
CA GLN A 214 11.30 -24.65 -37.68
C GLN A 214 10.25 -25.75 -37.40
N GLN A 215 10.66 -27.03 -37.52
CA GLN A 215 9.78 -28.16 -37.25
C GLN A 215 9.36 -28.24 -35.78
N LEU A 216 10.24 -27.90 -34.84
CA LEU A 216 9.95 -27.83 -33.42
C LEU A 216 8.90 -26.72 -33.19
N LEU A 217 9.15 -25.52 -33.69
CA LEU A 217 8.25 -24.38 -33.51
C LEU A 217 6.87 -24.57 -34.18
N ALA A 218 6.84 -25.27 -35.34
CA ALA A 218 5.58 -25.59 -36.03
C ALA A 218 4.66 -26.55 -35.24
N GLN A 219 5.20 -27.28 -34.27
CA GLN A 219 4.45 -28.13 -33.35
C GLN A 219 3.96 -27.40 -32.10
N CYS A 220 4.29 -26.10 -31.95
CA CYS A 220 3.87 -25.29 -30.82
C CYS A 220 2.78 -24.33 -31.23
N SER A 221 1.77 -24.19 -30.37
CA SER A 221 0.70 -23.20 -30.51
C SER A 221 0.25 -22.74 -29.15
N PHE A 222 -0.05 -21.46 -29.00
CA PHE A 222 -0.53 -20.92 -27.72
C PHE A 222 -1.83 -20.15 -27.92
N ASN A 223 -2.95 -20.90 -27.91
CA ASN A 223 -4.28 -20.30 -27.97
C ASN A 223 -4.79 -20.07 -26.55
N PHE A 224 -4.88 -18.81 -26.14
CA PHE A 224 -5.37 -18.41 -24.82
C PHE A 224 -6.56 -17.46 -24.98
N ASP A 225 -7.65 -17.74 -24.27
CA ASP A 225 -8.82 -16.85 -24.25
C ASP A 225 -8.65 -15.76 -23.20
N PHE A 226 -8.23 -14.57 -23.66
CA PHE A 226 -8.06 -13.39 -22.81
C PHE A 226 -9.38 -12.78 -22.33
N LYS A 227 -10.53 -13.16 -22.89
CA LYS A 227 -11.83 -12.55 -22.58
C LYS A 227 -12.68 -13.37 -21.60
N ALA A 228 -12.42 -14.67 -21.49
CA ALA A 228 -13.14 -15.52 -20.54
C ALA A 228 -12.73 -15.18 -19.10
N VAL A 229 -13.71 -15.04 -18.22
CA VAL A 229 -13.49 -14.78 -16.78
C VAL A 229 -12.80 -15.98 -16.14
N LYS A 230 -11.70 -15.73 -15.40
CA LYS A 230 -10.87 -16.75 -14.75
C LYS A 230 -11.24 -16.98 -13.29
N ASN A 231 -12.00 -16.06 -12.69
CA ASN A 231 -12.50 -16.19 -11.32
C ASN A 231 -13.38 -17.41 -11.14
N LYS A 232 -13.53 -17.87 -9.92
CA LYS A 232 -14.47 -18.94 -9.57
C LYS A 232 -15.89 -18.54 -9.96
N GLN A 233 -16.52 -19.38 -10.79
CA GLN A 233 -17.79 -19.08 -11.44
C GLN A 233 -19.00 -19.65 -10.72
N CYS A 234 -18.81 -20.65 -9.85
CA CYS A 234 -19.88 -21.26 -9.06
C CYS A 234 -19.47 -21.35 -7.59
N PHE A 235 -20.32 -20.84 -6.70
CA PHE A 235 -20.12 -20.91 -5.24
C PHE A 235 -20.66 -22.22 -4.65
N THR A 236 -21.90 -22.59 -5.01
CA THR A 236 -22.57 -23.81 -4.54
C THR A 236 -22.24 -25.05 -5.39
N GLY A 237 -21.62 -24.87 -6.54
CA GLY A 237 -21.39 -25.92 -7.56
C GLY A 237 -22.32 -25.81 -8.76
N GLU A 238 -23.45 -25.09 -8.65
CA GLU A 238 -24.44 -24.91 -9.74
C GLU A 238 -24.83 -23.43 -9.84
N ARG A 239 -24.83 -22.87 -11.05
CA ARG A 239 -25.15 -21.45 -11.29
C ARG A 239 -26.58 -21.09 -10.88
N TYR A 240 -27.52 -22.01 -11.07
CA TYR A 240 -28.93 -21.79 -10.69
C TYR A 240 -29.06 -21.69 -9.15
N ALA A 241 -28.40 -22.59 -8.42
CA ALA A 241 -28.42 -22.57 -6.97
C ALA A 241 -27.75 -21.29 -6.41
N ASP A 242 -26.69 -20.81 -7.06
CA ASP A 242 -26.07 -19.52 -6.70
C ASP A 242 -27.04 -18.35 -6.86
N LYS A 243 -27.81 -18.31 -7.95
CA LYS A 243 -28.82 -17.28 -8.20
C LYS A 243 -29.90 -17.27 -7.10
N GLU A 244 -30.48 -18.43 -6.80
CA GLU A 244 -31.52 -18.54 -5.76
C GLU A 244 -30.98 -18.19 -4.37
N LEU A 245 -29.77 -18.62 -4.05
CA LEU A 245 -29.13 -18.32 -2.77
C LEU A 245 -28.83 -16.82 -2.62
N LEU A 246 -28.35 -16.17 -3.69
CA LEU A 246 -28.10 -14.73 -3.68
C LEU A 246 -29.40 -13.94 -3.51
N LEU A 247 -30.46 -14.34 -4.23
CA LEU A 247 -31.79 -13.74 -4.07
C LEU A 247 -32.30 -13.87 -2.63
N GLN A 248 -32.23 -15.08 -2.06
CA GLN A 248 -32.66 -15.32 -0.67
C GLN A 248 -31.93 -14.42 0.30
N TYR A 249 -30.59 -14.42 0.28
CA TYR A 249 -29.77 -13.63 1.19
C TYR A 249 -29.99 -12.12 1.01
N THR A 250 -30.16 -11.67 -0.23
CA THR A 250 -30.44 -10.27 -0.51
C THR A 250 -31.78 -9.85 0.06
N MET A 251 -32.84 -10.66 -0.11
CA MET A 251 -34.18 -10.34 0.40
C MET A 251 -34.25 -10.39 1.92
N GLU A 252 -33.58 -11.31 2.58
CA GLU A 252 -33.46 -11.35 4.04
C GLU A 252 -32.83 -10.03 4.57
N GLY A 253 -31.74 -9.59 3.97
CA GLY A 253 -31.07 -8.35 4.30
C GLY A 253 -31.88 -7.10 3.95
N PHE A 254 -32.57 -7.10 2.80
CA PHE A 254 -33.45 -6.03 2.35
C PHE A 254 -34.54 -5.74 3.37
N TYR A 255 -35.29 -6.77 3.80
CA TYR A 255 -36.35 -6.59 4.80
C TYR A 255 -35.83 -6.07 6.14
N LYS A 256 -34.63 -6.44 6.52
CA LYS A 256 -33.98 -5.95 7.73
C LYS A 256 -33.63 -4.45 7.64
N ARG A 257 -33.16 -3.98 6.47
CA ARG A 257 -32.65 -2.61 6.29
C ARG A 257 -33.70 -1.60 5.86
N TYR A 258 -34.61 -2.00 4.95
CA TYR A 258 -35.62 -1.11 4.36
C TYR A 258 -37.06 -1.41 4.82
N GLY A 259 -37.29 -2.59 5.43
CA GLY A 259 -38.61 -3.07 5.74
C GLY A 259 -39.41 -3.49 4.50
N PRO A 260 -40.67 -3.90 4.67
CA PRO A 260 -41.45 -4.50 3.57
C PRO A 260 -42.08 -3.51 2.59
N HIS A 261 -42.07 -2.19 2.87
CA HIS A 261 -42.89 -1.21 2.15
C HIS A 261 -42.11 -0.23 1.27
N ASN A 262 -40.77 -0.35 1.19
CA ASN A 262 -39.94 0.52 0.33
C ASN A 262 -39.93 0.01 -1.10
N THR A 263 -40.87 0.48 -1.92
CA THR A 263 -41.05 0.02 -3.32
C THR A 263 -39.88 0.46 -4.20
N GLU A 264 -39.37 1.69 -4.05
CA GLU A 264 -38.23 2.21 -4.81
C GLU A 264 -36.99 1.35 -4.61
N ALA A 265 -36.64 1.05 -3.37
CA ALA A 265 -35.50 0.21 -3.04
C ALA A 265 -35.71 -1.22 -3.57
N LEU A 266 -36.95 -1.77 -3.54
CA LEU A 266 -37.25 -3.10 -4.05
C LEU A 266 -37.08 -3.20 -5.58
N GLU A 267 -37.57 -2.21 -6.34
CA GLU A 267 -37.39 -2.15 -7.80
C GLU A 267 -35.90 -2.11 -8.15
N ARG A 268 -35.12 -1.36 -7.39
CA ARG A 268 -33.67 -1.29 -7.57
C ARG A 268 -32.98 -2.63 -7.27
N VAL A 269 -33.35 -3.33 -6.19
CA VAL A 269 -32.84 -4.70 -5.89
C VAL A 269 -33.10 -5.63 -7.05
N GLN A 270 -34.34 -5.65 -7.59
CA GLN A 270 -34.70 -6.51 -8.70
C GLN A 270 -33.86 -6.23 -9.95
N LYS A 271 -33.71 -4.94 -10.29
CA LYS A 271 -32.85 -4.50 -11.42
C LYS A 271 -31.40 -4.95 -11.24
N GLU A 272 -30.80 -4.73 -10.05
CA GLU A 272 -29.42 -5.10 -9.77
C GLU A 272 -29.21 -6.62 -9.83
N LEU A 273 -30.09 -7.40 -9.19
CA LEU A 273 -30.04 -8.87 -9.23
C LEU A 273 -30.15 -9.41 -10.66
N GLN A 274 -30.99 -8.80 -11.51
CA GLN A 274 -31.09 -9.19 -12.92
C GLN A 274 -29.76 -8.94 -13.65
N ILE A 275 -29.16 -7.76 -13.50
CA ILE A 275 -27.86 -7.42 -14.13
C ILE A 275 -26.74 -8.35 -13.62
N ILE A 276 -26.68 -8.63 -12.31
CA ILE A 276 -25.69 -9.54 -11.72
C ILE A 276 -25.82 -10.94 -12.30
N ASN A 277 -27.07 -11.44 -12.45
CA ASN A 277 -27.33 -12.75 -13.03
C ASN A 277 -26.98 -12.81 -14.53
N ASP A 278 -27.35 -11.79 -15.31
CA ASP A 278 -27.09 -11.74 -16.76
C ASP A 278 -25.59 -11.70 -17.06
N LEU A 279 -24.82 -11.05 -16.21
CA LEU A 279 -23.35 -11.00 -16.27
C LEU A 279 -22.67 -12.21 -15.59
N GLN A 280 -23.43 -13.12 -14.98
CA GLN A 280 -22.96 -14.34 -14.31
C GLN A 280 -22.03 -14.07 -13.11
N PHE A 281 -22.27 -12.99 -12.35
CA PHE A 281 -21.47 -12.62 -11.16
C PHE A 281 -22.10 -13.04 -9.82
N ASN A 282 -23.13 -13.91 -9.82
CA ASN A 282 -23.75 -14.38 -8.57
C ASN A 282 -22.74 -15.00 -7.61
N ALA A 283 -21.85 -15.87 -8.09
CA ALA A 283 -20.81 -16.49 -7.27
C ALA A 283 -19.87 -15.45 -6.65
N TYR A 284 -19.55 -14.37 -7.38
CA TYR A 284 -18.65 -13.32 -6.89
C TYR A 284 -19.23 -12.58 -5.68
N PHE A 285 -20.52 -12.23 -5.72
CA PHE A 285 -21.23 -11.63 -4.57
C PHE A 285 -21.34 -12.61 -3.40
N LEU A 286 -21.63 -13.88 -3.66
CA LEU A 286 -21.74 -14.92 -2.63
C LEU A 286 -20.38 -15.18 -1.93
N ILE A 287 -19.28 -15.23 -2.69
CA ILE A 287 -17.94 -15.37 -2.12
C ILE A 287 -17.62 -14.17 -1.20
N THR A 288 -17.94 -12.96 -1.64
CA THR A 288 -17.73 -11.74 -0.85
C THR A 288 -18.58 -11.74 0.42
N ASP A 289 -19.88 -12.07 0.31
CA ASP A 289 -20.77 -12.17 1.48
C ASP A 289 -20.31 -13.25 2.46
N ASP A 290 -19.83 -14.37 1.96
CA ASP A 290 -19.30 -15.46 2.78
C ASP A 290 -18.08 -15.02 3.62
N ILE A 291 -17.14 -14.29 3.01
CA ILE A 291 -16.00 -13.68 3.74
C ILE A 291 -16.51 -12.73 4.83
N CYS A 292 -17.50 -11.89 4.49
CA CYS A 292 -18.11 -10.95 5.44
C CYS A 292 -18.90 -11.68 6.55
N ARG A 293 -19.59 -12.78 6.25
CA ARG A 293 -20.28 -13.63 7.25
C ARG A 293 -19.29 -14.28 8.21
N PHE A 294 -18.17 -14.80 7.70
CA PHE A 294 -17.12 -15.32 8.55
C PHE A 294 -16.58 -14.22 9.50
N ALA A 295 -16.33 -13.02 8.99
CA ALA A 295 -15.91 -11.90 9.84
C ALA A 295 -16.94 -11.58 10.91
N ARG A 296 -18.24 -11.47 10.55
CA ARG A 296 -19.33 -11.20 11.52
C ARG A 296 -19.45 -12.31 12.58
N SER A 297 -19.31 -13.58 12.20
CA SER A 297 -19.39 -14.71 13.15
C SER A 297 -18.24 -14.71 14.16
N ASN A 298 -17.08 -14.15 13.79
CA ASN A 298 -15.94 -13.96 14.66
C ASN A 298 -15.90 -12.59 15.35
N GLN A 299 -16.97 -11.78 15.20
CA GLN A 299 -17.07 -10.41 15.74
C GLN A 299 -15.98 -9.46 15.22
N PHE A 300 -15.40 -9.75 14.06
CA PHE A 300 -14.47 -8.86 13.39
C PHE A 300 -15.22 -7.67 12.78
N HIS A 301 -14.70 -6.48 13.01
CA HIS A 301 -15.22 -5.28 12.38
C HIS A 301 -14.57 -5.09 11.00
N TYR A 302 -15.37 -4.75 10.00
CA TYR A 302 -14.89 -4.50 8.64
C TYR A 302 -15.67 -3.36 7.98
N VAL A 303 -15.10 -2.80 6.93
CA VAL A 303 -15.70 -1.72 6.14
C VAL A 303 -15.63 -2.08 4.66
N GLY A 304 -16.80 -2.34 4.04
CA GLY A 304 -16.92 -2.46 2.60
C GLY A 304 -17.01 -1.08 1.96
N ARG A 305 -16.06 -0.78 1.08
CA ARG A 305 -15.89 0.55 0.47
C ARG A 305 -15.71 0.50 -1.06
N GLY A 306 -15.40 1.63 -1.64
CA GLY A 306 -15.10 1.72 -3.08
C GLY A 306 -16.34 1.63 -3.95
N SER A 307 -16.20 1.00 -5.12
CA SER A 307 -17.29 0.89 -6.10
C SER A 307 -18.42 -0.02 -5.63
N GLY A 308 -18.13 -1.05 -4.83
CA GLY A 308 -19.12 -1.97 -4.28
C GLY A 308 -20.21 -1.31 -3.44
N ALA A 309 -19.90 -0.18 -2.78
CA ALA A 309 -20.86 0.58 -1.99
C ALA A 309 -21.95 1.31 -2.83
N ASN A 310 -21.89 1.22 -4.19
CA ASN A 310 -22.98 1.70 -5.06
C ASN A 310 -24.11 0.66 -5.24
N SER A 311 -23.97 -0.57 -4.70
CA SER A 311 -24.92 -1.66 -4.88
C SER A 311 -25.85 -1.81 -3.70
N ILE A 312 -27.17 -1.82 -3.96
CA ILE A 312 -28.18 -2.14 -2.95
C ILE A 312 -28.15 -3.62 -2.56
N VAL A 313 -27.72 -4.51 -3.46
CA VAL A 313 -27.50 -5.92 -3.17
C VAL A 313 -26.36 -6.05 -2.15
N ALA A 314 -25.21 -5.38 -2.37
CA ALA A 314 -24.10 -5.39 -1.43
C ALA A 314 -24.48 -4.78 -0.06
N TYR A 315 -25.29 -3.73 -0.04
CA TYR A 315 -25.83 -3.13 1.19
C TYR A 315 -26.75 -4.11 1.91
N SER A 316 -27.68 -4.77 1.20
CA SER A 316 -28.59 -5.77 1.77
C SER A 316 -27.84 -6.97 2.36
N LEU A 317 -26.80 -7.47 1.69
CA LEU A 317 -25.94 -8.54 2.19
C LEU A 317 -25.07 -8.13 3.40
N GLY A 318 -24.99 -6.82 3.69
CA GLY A 318 -24.12 -6.29 4.73
C GLY A 318 -22.64 -6.31 4.37
N ILE A 319 -22.31 -6.30 3.08
CA ILE A 319 -20.94 -6.11 2.58
C ILE A 319 -20.50 -4.68 2.82
N THR A 320 -21.43 -3.72 2.72
CA THR A 320 -21.20 -2.29 3.01
C THR A 320 -22.31 -1.74 3.91
N ASP A 321 -22.02 -0.68 4.67
CA ASP A 321 -22.98 0.08 5.50
C ASP A 321 -23.41 1.40 4.87
N VAL A 322 -23.08 1.63 3.60
CA VAL A 322 -23.51 2.81 2.84
C VAL A 322 -24.82 2.52 2.12
N ASP A 323 -25.86 3.27 2.45
CA ASP A 323 -27.15 3.19 1.75
C ASP A 323 -27.07 3.89 0.38
N PRO A 324 -27.12 3.12 -0.74
CA PRO A 324 -26.98 3.71 -2.06
C PRO A 324 -28.24 4.45 -2.54
N VAL A 325 -29.40 4.19 -1.93
CA VAL A 325 -30.66 4.91 -2.24
C VAL A 325 -30.62 6.29 -1.57
N ALA A 326 -30.36 6.32 -0.28
CA ALA A 326 -30.29 7.58 0.49
C ALA A 326 -29.23 8.56 -0.06
N LEU A 327 -28.14 8.05 -0.62
CA LEU A 327 -27.05 8.87 -1.17
C LEU A 327 -27.13 9.08 -2.70
N SER A 328 -28.20 8.60 -3.35
CA SER A 328 -28.39 8.71 -4.81
C SER A 328 -27.17 8.21 -5.59
N LEU A 329 -26.64 7.02 -5.22
CA LEU A 329 -25.52 6.36 -5.86
C LEU A 329 -26.00 5.50 -7.04
N TYR A 330 -25.19 5.36 -8.07
CA TYR A 330 -25.54 4.63 -9.31
C TYR A 330 -24.86 3.26 -9.35
N PHE A 331 -25.65 2.21 -9.55
CA PHE A 331 -25.17 0.83 -9.70
C PHE A 331 -24.27 0.67 -10.93
N GLU A 332 -24.57 1.40 -12.01
CA GLU A 332 -23.83 1.37 -13.27
C GLU A 332 -22.35 1.78 -13.12
N ARG A 333 -22.02 2.55 -12.06
CA ARG A 333 -20.64 2.84 -11.69
C ARG A 333 -19.89 1.62 -11.16
N PHE A 334 -20.57 0.69 -10.53
CA PHE A 334 -20.01 -0.55 -10.02
C PHE A 334 -20.06 -1.64 -11.08
N LEU A 335 -21.23 -1.88 -11.66
CA LEU A 335 -21.49 -2.91 -12.64
C LEU A 335 -22.48 -2.40 -13.70
N ASN A 336 -22.13 -2.54 -14.97
CA ASN A 336 -23.01 -2.17 -16.07
C ASN A 336 -22.90 -3.18 -17.24
N PRO A 337 -23.92 -3.30 -18.12
CA PRO A 337 -23.93 -4.28 -19.21
C PRO A 337 -22.77 -4.15 -20.21
N LYS A 338 -22.14 -2.98 -20.31
CA LYS A 338 -20.99 -2.72 -21.19
C LYS A 338 -19.66 -3.15 -20.55
N ARG A 339 -19.65 -3.47 -19.28
CA ARG A 339 -18.49 -3.94 -18.53
C ARG A 339 -18.39 -5.47 -18.59
N LYS A 340 -17.26 -5.99 -19.04
CA LYS A 340 -17.02 -7.44 -19.19
C LYS A 340 -16.24 -8.06 -18.03
N THR A 341 -15.65 -7.23 -17.18
CA THR A 341 -14.85 -7.67 -16.02
C THR A 341 -15.72 -7.77 -14.76
N PRO A 342 -15.46 -8.74 -13.87
CA PRO A 342 -16.11 -8.80 -12.56
C PRO A 342 -16.01 -7.48 -11.78
N PRO A 343 -16.92 -7.23 -10.85
CA PRO A 343 -16.85 -6.07 -9.97
C PRO A 343 -15.72 -6.17 -8.96
N ASP A 344 -15.17 -5.05 -8.54
CA ASP A 344 -14.09 -4.94 -7.56
C ASP A 344 -14.67 -4.57 -6.18
N PHE A 345 -14.62 -5.52 -5.23
CA PHE A 345 -14.99 -5.29 -3.84
C PHE A 345 -13.76 -5.00 -2.99
N ASP A 346 -13.73 -3.82 -2.39
CA ASP A 346 -12.73 -3.43 -1.40
C ASP A 346 -13.28 -3.66 0.01
N ILE A 347 -12.69 -4.55 0.78
CA ILE A 347 -13.08 -4.80 2.17
C ILE A 347 -11.89 -4.56 3.09
N ASP A 348 -12.02 -3.56 3.94
CA ASP A 348 -11.02 -3.23 4.95
C ASP A 348 -11.28 -4.00 6.24
N PHE A 349 -10.27 -4.66 6.77
CA PHE A 349 -10.27 -5.34 8.07
C PHE A 349 -9.27 -4.69 9.04
N SER A 350 -9.37 -4.99 10.31
CA SER A 350 -8.32 -4.64 11.26
C SER A 350 -7.01 -5.32 10.86
N TRP A 351 -5.90 -4.59 10.96
CA TRP A 351 -4.58 -5.06 10.54
C TRP A 351 -4.12 -6.36 11.22
N ASN A 352 -4.62 -6.65 12.42
CA ASN A 352 -4.32 -7.85 13.19
C ASN A 352 -5.34 -8.99 12.97
N GLU A 353 -6.44 -8.77 12.26
CA GLU A 353 -7.46 -9.78 11.94
C GLU A 353 -7.39 -10.24 10.48
N ARG A 354 -6.81 -9.43 9.59
CA ARG A 354 -6.73 -9.74 8.16
C ARG A 354 -6.07 -11.09 7.87
N ASP A 355 -5.04 -11.46 8.61
CA ASP A 355 -4.34 -12.72 8.36
C ASP A 355 -5.23 -13.93 8.68
N THR A 356 -6.14 -13.82 9.66
CA THR A 356 -7.17 -14.85 9.93
C THR A 356 -8.19 -14.96 8.80
N ILE A 357 -8.53 -13.82 8.15
CA ILE A 357 -9.38 -13.84 6.93
C ILE A 357 -8.64 -14.56 5.79
N TYR A 358 -7.34 -14.32 5.60
CA TYR A 358 -6.56 -15.08 4.61
C TYR A 358 -6.56 -16.58 4.92
N GLU A 359 -6.31 -16.98 6.16
CA GLU A 359 -6.36 -18.38 6.56
C GLU A 359 -7.72 -19.02 6.26
N TYR A 360 -8.83 -18.32 6.53
CA TYR A 360 -10.17 -18.78 6.17
C TYR A 360 -10.30 -19.01 4.67
N ILE A 361 -9.93 -18.03 3.83
CA ILE A 361 -10.05 -18.13 2.37
C ILE A 361 -9.18 -19.29 1.85
N PHE A 362 -7.92 -19.38 2.26
CA PHE A 362 -7.00 -20.42 1.81
C PHE A 362 -7.37 -21.83 2.27
N ASN A 363 -8.11 -21.97 3.38
CA ASN A 363 -8.61 -23.26 3.87
C ASN A 363 -9.91 -23.67 3.20
N LYS A 364 -10.73 -22.71 2.76
CA LYS A 364 -12.04 -22.96 2.15
C LYS A 364 -11.95 -23.46 0.71
N TYR A 365 -11.08 -22.89 -0.09
CA TYR A 365 -10.95 -23.21 -1.51
C TYR A 365 -9.84 -24.24 -1.76
N PRO A 366 -9.91 -25.02 -2.90
CA PRO A 366 -8.90 -26.01 -3.21
C PRO A 366 -7.49 -25.43 -3.28
N LYS A 367 -6.51 -26.18 -2.77
CA LYS A 367 -5.09 -25.80 -2.89
C LYS A 367 -4.72 -25.66 -4.37
N GLY A 368 -4.06 -24.55 -4.69
CA GLY A 368 -3.67 -24.20 -6.06
C GLY A 368 -4.68 -23.31 -6.80
N ASN A 369 -5.92 -23.18 -6.31
CA ASN A 369 -6.94 -22.31 -6.88
C ASN A 369 -6.98 -20.92 -6.19
N VAL A 370 -6.26 -20.75 -5.10
CA VAL A 370 -6.17 -19.48 -4.37
C VAL A 370 -4.72 -19.04 -4.24
N ALA A 371 -4.45 -17.78 -4.51
CA ALA A 371 -3.17 -17.14 -4.23
C ALA A 371 -3.35 -15.66 -3.88
N LEU A 372 -2.37 -15.10 -3.19
CA LEU A 372 -2.21 -13.65 -3.12
C LEU A 372 -1.79 -13.14 -4.51
N MET A 373 -2.24 -11.95 -4.87
CA MET A 373 -1.78 -11.32 -6.10
C MET A 373 -0.34 -10.84 -5.93
N GLY A 374 0.47 -11.05 -6.97
CA GLY A 374 1.80 -10.46 -7.09
C GLY A 374 1.74 -8.98 -7.44
N THR A 375 2.85 -8.31 -7.22
CA THR A 375 3.09 -6.97 -7.75
C THR A 375 4.54 -6.83 -8.16
N MET A 376 4.79 -6.00 -9.16
CA MET A 376 6.13 -5.72 -9.66
C MET A 376 6.57 -4.36 -9.16
N SER A 377 7.60 -4.31 -8.31
CA SER A 377 8.25 -3.05 -7.98
C SER A 377 9.26 -2.69 -9.07
N THR A 378 9.30 -1.43 -9.45
CA THR A 378 10.20 -0.89 -10.48
C THR A 378 11.28 -0.01 -9.86
N PHE A 379 12.36 0.20 -10.59
CA PHE A 379 13.37 1.17 -10.21
C PHE A 379 12.79 2.58 -10.24
N ARG A 380 13.01 3.37 -9.18
CA ARG A 380 12.56 4.74 -9.01
C ARG A 380 13.74 5.68 -8.71
N PRO A 381 13.61 6.99 -8.91
CA PRO A 381 14.71 7.94 -8.79
C PRO A 381 15.65 7.71 -7.61
N ARG A 382 15.11 7.58 -6.41
CA ARG A 382 15.93 7.35 -5.20
C ARG A 382 16.60 5.99 -5.16
N SER A 383 15.92 4.94 -5.64
CA SER A 383 16.50 3.58 -5.67
C SER A 383 17.58 3.47 -6.74
N ILE A 384 17.42 4.09 -7.91
CA ILE A 384 18.40 4.11 -8.98
C ILE A 384 19.72 4.70 -8.46
N ILE A 385 19.67 5.91 -7.87
CA ILE A 385 20.86 6.57 -7.34
C ILE A 385 21.54 5.72 -6.25
N ARG A 386 20.75 5.07 -5.36
CA ARG A 386 21.28 4.22 -4.29
C ARG A 386 21.97 2.97 -4.83
N GLU A 387 21.32 2.27 -5.74
CA GLU A 387 21.88 1.02 -6.28
C GLU A 387 23.09 1.28 -7.18
N LEU A 388 23.01 2.28 -8.07
CA LEU A 388 24.16 2.66 -8.88
C LEU A 388 25.32 3.19 -8.02
N GLY A 389 25.05 4.00 -7.02
CA GLY A 389 26.07 4.48 -6.08
C GLY A 389 26.84 3.34 -5.39
N LYS A 390 26.13 2.28 -4.99
CA LYS A 390 26.75 1.08 -4.37
C LYS A 390 27.69 0.38 -5.34
N ILE A 391 27.23 0.05 -6.56
CA ILE A 391 28.03 -0.71 -7.53
C ILE A 391 29.22 0.07 -8.10
N TYR A 392 29.20 1.39 -8.01
CA TYR A 392 30.32 2.28 -8.29
C TYR A 392 31.22 2.56 -7.08
N GLY A 393 30.89 2.00 -5.88
CA GLY A 393 31.70 2.11 -4.67
C GLY A 393 31.60 3.43 -3.93
N LEU A 394 30.54 4.21 -4.12
CA LEU A 394 30.36 5.45 -3.38
C LEU A 394 30.06 5.17 -1.90
N PRO A 395 30.66 5.94 -0.95
CA PRO A 395 30.30 5.88 0.45
C PRO A 395 28.85 6.24 0.69
N LYS A 396 28.22 5.64 1.72
CA LYS A 396 26.80 5.88 2.07
C LYS A 396 26.45 7.35 2.23
N ALA A 397 27.36 8.14 2.85
CA ALA A 397 27.15 9.59 3.06
C ALA A 397 27.05 10.35 1.72
N ASP A 398 27.83 9.95 0.71
CA ASP A 398 27.82 10.56 -0.63
C ASP A 398 26.55 10.16 -1.38
N ILE A 399 26.14 8.88 -1.29
CA ILE A 399 24.89 8.40 -1.85
C ILE A 399 23.71 9.15 -1.23
N ASP A 400 23.68 9.31 0.09
CA ASP A 400 22.58 10.04 0.78
C ASP A 400 22.54 11.50 0.34
N ARG A 401 23.68 12.17 0.14
CA ARG A 401 23.74 13.53 -0.43
C ARG A 401 23.17 13.59 -1.84
N LEU A 402 23.56 12.69 -2.73
CA LEU A 402 23.04 12.60 -4.10
C LEU A 402 21.53 12.36 -4.14
N VAL A 403 20.98 11.52 -3.26
CA VAL A 403 19.56 11.25 -3.15
C VAL A 403 18.78 12.49 -2.67
N HIS A 404 19.36 13.28 -1.76
CA HIS A 404 18.70 14.47 -1.22
C HIS A 404 18.75 15.69 -2.14
N ASP A 405 19.84 15.87 -2.87
CA ASP A 405 20.06 16.99 -3.78
C ASP A 405 20.79 16.53 -5.05
N PRO A 406 20.05 15.90 -5.99
CA PRO A 406 20.62 15.33 -7.21
C PRO A 406 21.25 16.36 -8.15
N HIS A 407 20.81 17.61 -8.09
CA HIS A 407 21.22 18.68 -9.02
C HIS A 407 22.31 19.62 -8.49
N ASN A 408 22.85 19.32 -7.31
CA ASN A 408 23.91 20.16 -6.72
C ASN A 408 25.21 20.07 -7.55
N SER A 409 25.68 21.21 -8.02
CA SER A 409 26.91 21.30 -8.82
C SER A 409 28.18 20.80 -8.10
N LEU A 410 28.19 20.81 -6.76
CA LEU A 410 29.28 20.28 -5.93
C LEU A 410 29.35 18.73 -5.97
N ASN A 411 28.30 18.06 -6.42
CA ASN A 411 28.24 16.60 -6.53
C ASN A 411 28.67 16.09 -7.92
N LYS A 412 29.04 16.95 -8.85
CA LYS A 412 29.45 16.54 -10.22
C LYS A 412 30.85 15.99 -10.23
N ASN A 413 30.97 14.70 -10.55
CA ASN A 413 32.23 13.99 -10.83
C ASN A 413 31.96 12.90 -11.89
N GLU A 414 33.00 12.24 -12.35
CA GLU A 414 32.89 11.19 -13.37
C GLU A 414 31.92 10.07 -12.99
N VAL A 415 31.88 9.66 -11.73
CA VAL A 415 30.97 8.62 -11.24
C VAL A 415 29.53 9.08 -11.30
N THR A 416 29.26 10.33 -10.90
CA THR A 416 27.89 10.88 -10.97
C THR A 416 27.42 11.04 -12.41
N GLU A 417 28.30 11.39 -13.35
CA GLU A 417 27.97 11.43 -14.79
C GLU A 417 27.64 10.05 -15.32
N LEU A 418 28.38 9.01 -14.92
CA LEU A 418 28.05 7.62 -15.25
C LEU A 418 26.69 7.20 -14.68
N ILE A 419 26.37 7.56 -13.44
CA ILE A 419 25.07 7.30 -12.83
C ILE A 419 23.95 7.96 -13.65
N TYR A 420 24.11 9.22 -14.02
CA TYR A 420 23.08 9.95 -14.79
C TYR A 420 22.97 9.48 -16.24
N SER A 421 24.03 8.93 -16.84
CA SER A 421 23.99 8.42 -18.24
C SER A 421 23.04 7.25 -18.43
N VAL A 422 22.80 6.44 -17.39
CA VAL A 422 21.90 5.27 -17.45
C VAL A 422 20.62 5.46 -16.66
N TYR A 423 20.49 6.56 -15.94
CA TYR A 423 19.34 6.84 -15.07
C TYR A 423 18.01 6.66 -15.81
N ASN A 424 17.84 7.31 -16.97
CA ASN A 424 16.60 7.26 -17.75
C ASN A 424 16.31 5.87 -18.33
N GLN A 425 17.36 5.05 -18.56
CA GLN A 425 17.20 3.68 -19.06
C GLN A 425 16.72 2.73 -17.94
N MET A 426 17.06 3.03 -16.68
CA MET A 426 16.66 2.23 -15.52
C MET A 426 15.28 2.60 -14.98
N GLU A 427 14.80 3.82 -15.21
CA GLU A 427 13.51 4.26 -14.68
C GLU A 427 12.39 3.35 -15.20
N ASP A 428 11.53 2.93 -14.29
CA ASP A 428 10.42 2.01 -14.53
C ASP A 428 10.79 0.55 -14.93
N LEU A 429 12.08 0.18 -15.03
CA LEU A 429 12.43 -1.23 -15.21
C LEU A 429 11.99 -2.07 -14.02
N PRO A 430 11.47 -3.29 -14.25
CA PRO A 430 11.17 -4.24 -13.18
C PRO A 430 12.41 -4.54 -12.33
N ASN A 431 12.24 -4.47 -11.01
CA ASN A 431 13.32 -4.68 -10.06
C ASN A 431 13.11 -5.93 -9.20
N GLN A 432 11.91 -6.07 -8.63
CA GLN A 432 11.60 -7.16 -7.70
C GLN A 432 10.11 -7.47 -7.71
N ARG A 433 9.78 -8.78 -7.67
CA ARG A 433 8.44 -9.23 -7.37
C ARG A 433 8.17 -9.11 -5.86
N SER A 434 6.96 -8.73 -5.51
CA SER A 434 6.49 -8.67 -4.13
C SER A 434 4.99 -9.00 -4.05
N ILE A 435 4.43 -8.98 -2.85
CA ILE A 435 3.01 -9.25 -2.62
C ILE A 435 2.22 -7.95 -2.82
N HIS A 436 1.12 -7.99 -3.56
CA HIS A 436 0.15 -6.91 -3.60
C HIS A 436 -0.45 -6.66 -2.21
N ALA A 437 -0.78 -5.42 -1.89
CA ALA A 437 -1.19 -5.03 -0.54
C ALA A 437 -2.47 -5.72 -0.05
N SER A 438 -3.36 -6.14 -0.97
CA SER A 438 -4.72 -6.59 -0.65
C SER A 438 -5.25 -7.74 -1.51
N GLY A 439 -4.76 -7.86 -2.74
CA GLY A 439 -5.39 -8.73 -3.76
C GLY A 439 -5.29 -10.21 -3.43
N VAL A 440 -6.44 -10.88 -3.45
CA VAL A 440 -6.57 -12.35 -3.40
C VAL A 440 -7.26 -12.80 -4.67
N LEU A 441 -6.69 -13.79 -5.34
CA LEU A 441 -7.28 -14.42 -6.51
C LEU A 441 -7.90 -15.75 -6.11
N ILE A 442 -9.15 -15.96 -6.50
CA ILE A 442 -9.89 -17.22 -6.32
C ILE A 442 -10.30 -17.70 -7.70
N SER A 443 -9.64 -18.74 -8.18
CA SER A 443 -9.71 -19.23 -9.55
C SER A 443 -10.65 -20.41 -9.72
N GLU A 444 -11.26 -20.54 -10.89
CA GLU A 444 -11.97 -21.76 -11.28
C GLU A 444 -10.99 -22.92 -11.53
N LEU A 445 -9.89 -22.67 -12.26
CA LEU A 445 -8.82 -23.63 -12.51
C LEU A 445 -7.62 -23.38 -11.59
N PRO A 446 -6.73 -24.38 -11.40
CA PRO A 446 -5.46 -24.14 -10.72
C PRO A 446 -4.68 -22.97 -11.33
N LEU A 447 -4.13 -22.09 -10.49
CA LEU A 447 -3.43 -20.87 -10.92
C LEU A 447 -2.20 -21.15 -11.78
N THR A 448 -1.63 -22.37 -11.71
CA THR A 448 -0.55 -22.82 -12.59
C THR A 448 -0.92 -22.86 -14.09
N HIS A 449 -2.22 -22.79 -14.43
CA HIS A 449 -2.66 -22.57 -15.81
C HIS A 449 -2.28 -21.17 -16.33
N TYR A 450 -2.03 -20.21 -15.45
CA TYR A 450 -1.81 -18.79 -15.79
C TYR A 450 -0.40 -18.31 -15.48
N CYS A 451 0.21 -18.77 -14.40
CA CYS A 451 1.60 -18.46 -14.03
C CYS A 451 2.13 -19.43 -12.98
N ALA A 452 3.42 -19.42 -12.76
CA ALA A 452 4.03 -20.01 -11.57
C ALA A 452 3.69 -19.21 -10.31
N LEU A 453 3.81 -19.87 -9.15
CA LEU A 453 3.58 -19.27 -7.84
C LEU A 453 4.88 -19.13 -7.07
N ASP A 454 5.07 -17.96 -6.46
CA ASP A 454 6.13 -17.68 -5.50
C ASP A 454 5.64 -17.97 -4.08
N TYR A 455 6.57 -18.26 -3.16
CA TYR A 455 6.29 -18.46 -1.74
C TYR A 455 7.18 -17.51 -0.90
N PRO A 456 6.79 -16.24 -0.76
CA PRO A 456 7.52 -15.27 0.05
C PRO A 456 7.47 -15.65 1.55
N PRO A 457 8.16 -14.91 2.47
CA PRO A 457 8.27 -15.27 3.90
C PRO A 457 6.93 -15.52 4.61
N LYS A 458 5.81 -14.99 4.11
CA LYS A 458 4.45 -15.31 4.61
C LYS A 458 4.02 -16.77 4.35
N ALA A 459 4.77 -17.51 3.56
CA ALA A 459 4.49 -18.90 3.16
C ALA A 459 3.14 -19.10 2.44
N LEU A 460 2.48 -18.05 1.98
CA LEU A 460 1.28 -18.12 1.17
C LEU A 460 1.64 -18.05 -0.32
N PRO A 461 1.00 -18.87 -1.20
CA PRO A 461 1.22 -18.82 -2.63
C PRO A 461 0.87 -17.43 -3.17
N THR A 462 1.75 -16.88 -4.01
CA THR A 462 1.61 -15.55 -4.62
C THR A 462 1.86 -15.67 -6.11
N THR A 463 1.01 -15.05 -6.96
CA THR A 463 1.17 -15.08 -8.41
C THR A 463 2.42 -14.32 -8.83
N GLN A 464 3.04 -14.74 -9.94
CA GLN A 464 4.19 -14.03 -10.51
C GLN A 464 3.79 -12.82 -11.35
N PHE A 465 2.59 -12.78 -11.90
CA PHE A 465 2.03 -11.62 -12.59
C PHE A 465 1.43 -10.62 -11.60
N ASP A 466 1.29 -9.38 -12.05
CA ASP A 466 0.68 -8.28 -11.31
C ASP A 466 -0.78 -8.00 -11.71
N MET A 467 -1.36 -6.92 -11.17
CA MET A 467 -2.75 -6.55 -11.41
C MET A 467 -3.04 -6.19 -12.89
N TYR A 468 -2.07 -5.66 -13.63
CA TYR A 468 -2.27 -5.27 -15.03
C TYR A 468 -2.43 -6.51 -15.90
N THR A 469 -1.55 -7.49 -15.76
CA THR A 469 -1.68 -8.78 -16.43
C THR A 469 -2.95 -9.52 -16.01
N ALA A 470 -3.34 -9.46 -14.71
CA ALA A 470 -4.58 -10.05 -14.24
C ALA A 470 -5.81 -9.43 -14.95
N GLU A 471 -5.89 -8.09 -15.03
CA GLU A 471 -6.95 -7.39 -15.75
C GLU A 471 -7.00 -7.78 -17.24
N ASP A 472 -5.83 -7.86 -17.90
CA ASP A 472 -5.71 -8.22 -19.32
C ASP A 472 -6.23 -9.64 -19.63
N ILE A 473 -6.10 -10.57 -18.68
CA ILE A 473 -6.61 -11.96 -18.82
C ILE A 473 -8.03 -12.15 -18.26
N ALA A 474 -8.74 -11.07 -17.93
CA ALA A 474 -10.07 -11.08 -17.31
C ALA A 474 -10.12 -11.84 -15.97
N PHE A 475 -9.13 -11.60 -15.12
CA PHE A 475 -9.03 -12.17 -13.78
C PHE A 475 -9.02 -11.05 -12.73
N GLU A 476 -10.13 -10.87 -12.03
CA GLU A 476 -10.30 -9.83 -11.00
C GLU A 476 -9.90 -10.35 -9.62
N LYS A 477 -9.40 -9.44 -8.81
CA LYS A 477 -9.00 -9.70 -7.42
C LYS A 477 -10.12 -9.40 -6.43
N PHE A 478 -10.11 -10.09 -5.30
CA PHE A 478 -10.82 -9.68 -4.10
C PHE A 478 -9.86 -8.84 -3.24
N ASP A 479 -10.19 -7.60 -2.96
CA ASP A 479 -9.33 -6.73 -2.17
C ASP A 479 -9.61 -6.88 -0.66
N ILE A 480 -8.77 -7.66 0.00
CA ILE A 480 -8.77 -7.88 1.45
C ILE A 480 -7.71 -6.97 2.08
N LEU A 481 -8.13 -5.77 2.39
CA LEU A 481 -7.24 -4.72 2.89
C LEU A 481 -7.09 -4.79 4.41
N SER A 482 -6.10 -4.05 4.90
CA SER A 482 -5.94 -3.85 6.34
C SER A 482 -5.80 -2.39 6.67
N GLN A 483 -6.44 -1.95 7.75
CA GLN A 483 -6.26 -0.61 8.27
C GLN A 483 -6.22 -0.59 9.80
N ARG A 484 -5.60 0.45 10.35
CA ARG A 484 -5.45 0.64 11.79
C ARG A 484 -6.70 1.27 12.41
N GLY A 485 -7.45 2.09 11.68
CA GLY A 485 -8.65 2.77 12.14
C GLY A 485 -9.72 1.79 12.65
N ILE A 486 -9.93 0.70 11.92
CA ILE A 486 -10.82 -0.39 12.35
C ILE A 486 -10.31 -1.01 13.65
N GLY A 487 -8.99 -1.17 13.80
CA GLY A 487 -8.38 -1.62 15.05
C GLY A 487 -8.66 -0.67 16.22
N HIS A 488 -8.66 0.64 15.98
CA HIS A 488 -9.03 1.63 17.03
C HIS A 488 -10.44 1.39 17.55
N ILE A 489 -11.41 1.19 16.66
CA ILE A 489 -12.83 0.98 17.01
C ILE A 489 -12.99 -0.34 17.79
N ARG A 490 -12.42 -1.43 17.27
CA ARG A 490 -12.49 -2.75 17.89
C ARG A 490 -11.87 -2.77 19.29
N ASP A 491 -10.62 -2.32 19.39
CA ASP A 491 -9.88 -2.37 20.66
C ASP A 491 -10.49 -1.42 21.69
N CYS A 492 -11.00 -0.25 21.27
CA CYS A 492 -11.68 0.68 22.16
C CYS A 492 -12.91 0.04 22.81
N ARG A 493 -13.73 -0.66 22.04
CA ARG A 493 -14.92 -1.38 22.59
C ARG A 493 -14.52 -2.41 23.64
N GLU A 494 -13.46 -3.17 23.39
CA GLU A 494 -12.95 -4.15 24.36
C GLU A 494 -12.33 -3.47 25.59
N ILE A 495 -11.57 -2.39 25.42
CA ILE A 495 -11.00 -1.61 26.54
C ILE A 495 -12.12 -1.00 27.40
N ILE A 496 -13.20 -0.49 26.81
CA ILE A 496 -14.37 0.02 27.54
C ILE A 496 -14.99 -1.11 28.37
N ARG A 497 -15.19 -2.28 27.78
CA ARG A 497 -15.74 -3.45 28.50
C ARG A 497 -14.88 -3.82 29.70
N LEU A 498 -13.55 -3.81 29.55
CA LEU A 498 -12.62 -4.13 30.63
C LEU A 498 -12.49 -3.03 31.69
N ASN A 499 -12.49 -1.76 31.30
CA ASN A 499 -12.27 -0.62 32.19
C ASN A 499 -13.55 -0.15 32.91
N LYS A 500 -14.70 -0.21 32.21
CA LYS A 500 -15.98 0.32 32.70
C LYS A 500 -17.06 -0.74 32.87
N GLY A 501 -16.88 -1.96 32.34
CA GLY A 501 -17.90 -3.02 32.36
C GLY A 501 -19.07 -2.78 31.41
N GLU A 502 -18.92 -1.84 30.43
CA GLU A 502 -19.97 -1.46 29.48
C GLU A 502 -19.80 -2.16 28.15
N ILE A 503 -20.91 -2.53 27.49
CA ILE A 503 -20.91 -3.05 26.12
C ILE A 503 -21.39 -1.95 25.20
N VAL A 504 -20.52 -1.49 24.30
CA VAL A 504 -20.78 -0.39 23.38
C VAL A 504 -21.01 -0.90 21.97
N ARG A 505 -22.08 -0.43 21.31
CA ARG A 505 -22.38 -0.71 19.90
C ARG A 505 -22.05 0.49 19.03
N THR A 506 -21.45 0.20 17.87
CA THR A 506 -21.09 1.21 16.84
C THR A 506 -21.67 0.87 15.48
N ASP A 507 -22.51 -0.17 15.41
CA ASP A 507 -23.08 -0.77 14.20
C ASP A 507 -24.44 -0.16 13.76
N GLU A 508 -24.84 0.97 14.35
CA GLU A 508 -26.05 1.72 14.01
C GLU A 508 -25.68 3.15 13.58
N PRO A 509 -25.13 3.34 12.36
CA PRO A 509 -24.57 4.62 11.93
C PRO A 509 -25.59 5.77 11.91
N GLU A 510 -26.85 5.50 11.56
CA GLU A 510 -27.91 6.51 11.50
C GLU A 510 -28.14 7.19 12.85
N ARG A 511 -28.03 6.45 13.96
CA ARG A 511 -28.11 6.99 15.31
C ARG A 511 -26.93 7.91 15.61
N LEU A 512 -25.73 7.54 15.14
CA LEU A 512 -24.54 8.35 15.36
C LEU A 512 -24.60 9.68 14.59
N PHE A 513 -25.22 9.69 13.40
CA PHE A 513 -25.35 10.89 12.56
C PHE A 513 -26.26 11.97 13.18
N GLN A 514 -27.15 11.58 14.09
CA GLN A 514 -28.11 12.46 14.76
C GLN A 514 -27.63 12.93 16.14
N ASP A 515 -26.43 12.54 16.58
CA ASP A 515 -25.94 12.86 17.91
C ASP A 515 -25.30 14.26 17.97
N GLU A 516 -25.91 15.17 18.71
CA GLU A 516 -25.47 16.57 18.86
C GLU A 516 -24.09 16.74 19.49
N LYS A 517 -23.64 15.80 20.35
CA LYS A 517 -22.28 15.86 20.93
C LYS A 517 -21.24 15.51 19.90
N ILE A 518 -21.54 14.53 19.04
CA ILE A 518 -20.67 14.16 17.92
C ILE A 518 -20.61 15.32 16.91
N ALA A 519 -21.76 15.95 16.60
CA ALA A 519 -21.84 17.12 15.74
C ALA A 519 -21.01 18.29 16.30
N ALA A 520 -21.10 18.57 17.58
CA ALA A 520 -20.28 19.60 18.23
C ALA A 520 -18.77 19.28 18.21
N GLN A 521 -18.42 18.01 18.43
CA GLN A 521 -17.04 17.50 18.35
C GLN A 521 -16.48 17.71 16.94
N LEU A 522 -17.28 17.39 15.92
CA LEU A 522 -16.92 17.54 14.52
C LEU A 522 -16.75 19.01 14.12
N ARG A 523 -17.73 19.88 14.54
CA ARG A 523 -17.68 21.33 14.29
C ARG A 523 -16.45 22.01 14.88
N SER A 524 -16.02 21.55 16.05
CA SER A 524 -14.78 22.03 16.70
C SER A 524 -13.50 21.46 16.07
N ALA A 525 -13.61 20.61 15.06
CA ALA A 525 -12.50 19.89 14.44
C ALA A 525 -11.59 19.13 15.44
N ASN A 526 -12.15 18.71 16.59
CA ASN A 526 -11.46 17.95 17.61
C ASN A 526 -11.45 16.45 17.26
N SER A 527 -10.75 16.09 16.17
CA SER A 527 -10.77 14.79 15.53
C SER A 527 -9.45 14.01 15.61
N ILE A 528 -8.53 14.40 16.51
CA ILE A 528 -7.25 13.68 16.71
C ILE A 528 -7.55 12.23 17.13
N GLY A 529 -6.89 11.27 16.48
CA GLY A 529 -7.08 9.83 16.64
C GLY A 529 -8.23 9.26 15.81
N CYS A 530 -9.15 10.10 15.30
CA CYS A 530 -10.27 9.64 14.48
C CYS A 530 -9.79 9.37 13.05
N PHE A 531 -10.04 8.16 12.59
CA PHE A 531 -9.66 7.72 11.26
C PHE A 531 -10.13 8.71 10.17
N TYR A 532 -9.28 8.93 9.17
CA TYR A 532 -9.51 9.74 7.97
C TYR A 532 -9.63 11.26 8.19
N ILE A 533 -10.03 11.74 9.38
CA ILE A 533 -10.36 13.15 9.64
C ILE A 533 -9.40 13.87 10.59
N GLU A 534 -8.33 13.23 11.03
CA GLU A 534 -7.39 13.82 12.01
C GLU A 534 -6.27 14.66 11.40
N SER A 535 -6.01 14.58 10.08
CA SER A 535 -4.88 15.31 9.47
C SER A 535 -5.06 16.84 9.59
N PRO A 536 -3.95 17.64 9.65
CA PRO A 536 -4.06 19.11 9.78
C PRO A 536 -4.95 19.74 8.71
N ALA A 537 -4.75 19.36 7.43
CA ALA A 537 -5.54 19.90 6.34
C ALA A 537 -7.03 19.56 6.46
N MET A 538 -7.35 18.32 6.89
CA MET A 538 -8.75 17.94 7.08
C MET A 538 -9.38 18.67 8.27
N ARG A 539 -8.68 18.80 9.39
CA ARG A 539 -9.13 19.55 10.56
C ARG A 539 -9.39 21.02 10.24
N GLN A 540 -8.50 21.66 9.49
CA GLN A 540 -8.71 23.03 8.99
C GLN A 540 -9.97 23.11 8.11
N LEU A 541 -10.15 22.18 7.17
CA LEU A 541 -11.30 22.17 6.28
C LEU A 541 -12.62 21.98 7.05
N LEU A 542 -12.64 21.05 8.02
CA LEU A 542 -13.81 20.85 8.89
C LEU A 542 -14.16 22.12 9.67
N GLY A 543 -13.15 22.81 10.21
CA GLY A 543 -13.32 24.11 10.88
C GLY A 543 -13.85 25.20 9.96
N LYS A 544 -13.30 25.32 8.74
CA LYS A 544 -13.76 26.29 7.71
C LYS A 544 -15.20 26.04 7.29
N LEU A 545 -15.61 24.79 7.18
CA LEU A 545 -16.98 24.41 6.83
C LEU A 545 -17.95 24.43 8.03
N GLN A 546 -17.46 24.59 9.25
CA GLN A 546 -18.26 24.36 10.47
C GLN A 546 -19.01 23.03 10.39
N CYS A 547 -18.31 21.99 9.92
CA CYS A 547 -18.87 20.68 9.59
C CYS A 547 -19.53 20.04 10.82
N ASP A 548 -20.82 19.69 10.73
CA ASP A 548 -21.61 19.13 11.84
C ASP A 548 -22.50 17.96 11.43
N ASN A 549 -22.48 17.56 10.15
CA ASN A 549 -23.32 16.51 9.63
C ASN A 549 -22.60 15.60 8.65
N TYR A 550 -23.19 14.42 8.40
CA TYR A 550 -22.62 13.38 7.56
C TYR A 550 -22.39 13.81 6.10
N ALA A 551 -23.37 14.49 5.49
CA ALA A 551 -23.28 14.91 4.08
C ALA A 551 -22.12 15.90 3.86
N THR A 552 -21.99 16.90 4.75
CA THR A 552 -20.87 17.85 4.72
C THR A 552 -19.52 17.16 4.94
N LEU A 553 -19.44 16.12 5.80
CA LEU A 553 -18.22 15.35 6.01
C LEU A 553 -17.83 14.56 4.75
N VAL A 554 -18.79 13.93 4.06
CA VAL A 554 -18.57 13.24 2.78
C VAL A 554 -18.03 14.20 1.73
N ALA A 555 -18.62 15.40 1.61
CA ALA A 555 -18.15 16.43 0.69
C ALA A 555 -16.74 16.93 1.06
N ALA A 556 -16.48 17.27 2.33
CA ALA A 556 -15.19 17.72 2.82
C ALA A 556 -14.06 16.73 2.48
N SER A 557 -14.31 15.43 2.69
CA SER A 557 -13.35 14.38 2.39
C SER A 557 -13.06 14.22 0.88
N SER A 558 -13.95 14.67 0.04
CA SER A 558 -13.82 14.62 -1.43
C SER A 558 -13.11 15.86 -2.00
N ILE A 559 -13.36 17.05 -1.44
CA ILE A 559 -12.79 18.31 -1.95
C ILE A 559 -11.36 18.60 -1.44
N ILE A 560 -10.90 17.93 -0.38
CA ILE A 560 -9.56 18.14 0.18
C ILE A 560 -8.42 17.66 -0.73
N ARG A 561 -8.72 17.00 -1.84
CA ARG A 561 -7.73 16.42 -2.75
C ARG A 561 -6.91 17.50 -3.47
N PRO A 562 -5.61 17.24 -3.74
CA PRO A 562 -4.71 18.27 -4.30
C PRO A 562 -5.20 18.91 -5.59
N GLY A 563 -5.80 18.16 -6.50
CA GLY A 563 -6.31 18.66 -7.78
C GLY A 563 -7.50 19.59 -7.61
N VAL A 564 -8.47 19.22 -6.78
CA VAL A 564 -9.67 20.04 -6.48
C VAL A 564 -9.28 21.32 -5.74
N ALA A 565 -8.35 21.22 -4.79
CA ALA A 565 -7.87 22.39 -4.06
C ALA A 565 -7.13 23.39 -4.97
N SER A 566 -6.33 22.92 -5.93
CA SER A 566 -5.57 23.78 -6.85
C SER A 566 -6.41 24.43 -7.94
N SER A 567 -7.58 23.86 -8.27
CA SER A 567 -8.51 24.41 -9.28
C SER A 567 -9.37 25.57 -8.78
N GLY A 568 -9.33 25.88 -7.47
CA GLY A 568 -10.19 26.88 -6.83
C GLY A 568 -11.59 26.38 -6.46
N MET A 569 -11.97 25.16 -6.83
CA MET A 569 -13.27 24.58 -6.52
C MET A 569 -13.52 24.42 -5.00
N MET A 570 -12.48 24.07 -4.23
CA MET A 570 -12.59 23.96 -2.79
C MET A 570 -12.96 25.30 -2.15
N LYS A 571 -12.37 26.41 -2.59
CA LYS A 571 -12.69 27.77 -2.11
C LYS A 571 -14.13 28.12 -2.46
N ALA A 572 -14.53 27.92 -3.71
CA ALA A 572 -15.87 28.16 -4.17
C ALA A 572 -16.92 27.32 -3.40
N TYR A 573 -16.60 26.06 -3.08
CA TYR A 573 -17.48 25.23 -2.27
C TYR A 573 -17.67 25.79 -0.85
N ILE A 574 -16.59 26.20 -0.18
CA ILE A 574 -16.66 26.79 1.17
C ILE A 574 -17.49 28.10 1.14
N GLU A 575 -17.25 28.99 0.17
CA GLU A 575 -17.99 30.23 0.00
C GLU A 575 -19.51 29.98 -0.16
N ARG A 576 -19.87 29.07 -1.08
CA ARG A 576 -21.27 28.71 -1.35
C ARG A 576 -21.93 27.92 -0.21
N HIS A 577 -21.16 27.18 0.55
CA HIS A 577 -21.66 26.49 1.74
C HIS A 577 -22.09 27.48 2.82
N HIS A 578 -21.34 28.56 3.03
CA HIS A 578 -21.69 29.62 3.97
C HIS A 578 -22.79 30.55 3.46
N ASP A 579 -22.83 30.80 2.17
CA ASP A 579 -23.86 31.60 1.52
C ASP A 579 -24.37 30.91 0.24
N PRO A 580 -25.38 30.00 0.38
CA PRO A 580 -25.94 29.29 -0.76
C PRO A 580 -26.55 30.20 -1.85
N ALA A 581 -26.85 31.46 -1.56
CA ALA A 581 -27.36 32.40 -2.52
C ALA A 581 -26.29 32.79 -3.59
N THR A 582 -25.04 32.63 -3.29
CA THR A 582 -23.93 32.87 -4.23
C THR A 582 -23.72 31.73 -5.25
N ALA A 583 -24.47 30.61 -5.13
CA ALA A 583 -24.36 29.48 -6.03
C ALA A 583 -24.83 29.86 -7.45
N VAL A 584 -23.95 29.70 -8.44
CA VAL A 584 -24.26 29.95 -9.86
C VAL A 584 -24.42 28.61 -10.56
N TYR A 585 -25.57 28.43 -11.20
CA TYR A 585 -25.87 27.22 -11.97
C TYR A 585 -25.87 27.56 -13.45
N PRO A 586 -24.99 26.95 -14.27
CA PRO A 586 -24.90 27.28 -15.71
C PRO A 586 -26.15 26.86 -16.50
N HIS A 587 -26.94 25.92 -15.96
CA HIS A 587 -28.17 25.43 -16.53
C HIS A 587 -29.12 24.90 -15.42
N PRO A 588 -30.46 24.90 -15.58
CA PRO A 588 -31.42 24.36 -14.59
C PRO A 588 -31.10 22.93 -14.14
N VAL A 589 -30.67 22.05 -15.05
CA VAL A 589 -30.24 20.68 -14.74
C VAL A 589 -29.13 20.64 -13.68
N PHE A 590 -28.22 21.61 -13.68
CA PHE A 590 -27.19 21.69 -12.63
C PHE A 590 -27.78 21.96 -11.25
N LYS A 591 -28.81 22.80 -11.19
CA LYS A 591 -29.52 23.03 -9.91
C LYS A 591 -30.21 21.74 -9.45
N GLU A 592 -30.93 21.08 -10.34
CA GLU A 592 -31.64 19.84 -9.99
C GLU A 592 -30.70 18.71 -9.55
N GLN A 593 -29.55 18.57 -10.21
CA GLN A 593 -28.65 17.42 -10.00
C GLN A 593 -27.51 17.69 -9.02
N LEU A 594 -27.09 18.94 -8.82
CA LEU A 594 -25.95 19.36 -8.02
C LEU A 594 -26.29 20.37 -6.93
N GLU A 595 -27.56 20.47 -6.50
CA GLU A 595 -27.97 21.37 -5.42
C GLU A 595 -27.25 21.02 -4.10
N GLU A 596 -27.06 19.73 -3.82
CA GLU A 596 -26.29 19.20 -2.67
C GLU A 596 -24.86 19.76 -2.59
N THR A 597 -24.27 20.08 -3.73
CA THR A 597 -22.88 20.57 -3.86
C THR A 597 -22.81 22.00 -4.42
N TYR A 598 -23.90 22.74 -4.32
CA TYR A 598 -24.00 24.16 -4.73
C TYR A 598 -23.59 24.39 -6.20
N GLY A 599 -23.93 23.45 -7.08
CA GLY A 599 -23.57 23.48 -8.51
C GLY A 599 -22.11 23.17 -8.84
N ILE A 600 -21.36 22.66 -7.90
CA ILE A 600 -19.96 22.24 -8.10
C ILE A 600 -19.92 20.71 -8.24
N MET A 601 -19.25 20.23 -9.29
CA MET A 601 -18.95 18.80 -9.42
C MET A 601 -17.91 18.40 -8.37
N VAL A 602 -18.30 17.65 -7.36
CA VAL A 602 -17.46 17.17 -6.25
C VAL A 602 -17.11 15.70 -6.43
N TYR A 603 -18.05 14.92 -6.97
CA TYR A 603 -17.97 13.48 -7.04
C TYR A 603 -17.83 12.97 -8.48
N GLN A 604 -17.27 11.79 -8.64
CA GLN A 604 -17.25 11.10 -9.94
C GLN A 604 -18.66 10.85 -10.46
N GLU A 605 -19.57 10.58 -9.58
CA GLU A 605 -21.01 10.42 -9.82
C GLU A 605 -21.64 11.68 -10.43
N ASP A 606 -21.13 12.87 -10.11
CA ASP A 606 -21.63 14.12 -10.67
C ASP A 606 -21.35 14.24 -12.17
N VAL A 607 -20.20 13.75 -12.64
CA VAL A 607 -19.90 13.65 -14.08
C VAL A 607 -20.90 12.72 -14.78
N MET A 608 -21.27 11.62 -14.13
CA MET A 608 -22.30 10.70 -14.67
C MET A 608 -23.66 11.36 -14.70
N LYS A 609 -24.07 12.07 -13.62
CA LYS A 609 -25.33 12.83 -13.57
C LYS A 609 -25.42 13.84 -14.70
N ILE A 610 -24.39 14.66 -14.89
CA ILE A 610 -24.38 15.68 -15.94
C ILE A 610 -24.32 15.04 -17.33
N GLY A 611 -23.54 14.01 -17.53
CA GLY A 611 -23.52 13.26 -18.80
C GLY A 611 -24.89 12.66 -19.14
N HIS A 612 -25.62 12.17 -18.15
CA HIS A 612 -26.95 11.58 -18.33
C HIS A 612 -28.06 12.63 -18.50
N TYR A 613 -28.27 13.50 -17.50
CA TYR A 613 -29.42 14.39 -17.47
C TYR A 613 -29.26 15.64 -18.37
N TYR A 614 -28.05 16.13 -18.56
CA TYR A 614 -27.75 17.24 -19.47
C TYR A 614 -27.35 16.75 -20.86
N GLY A 615 -26.47 15.75 -20.94
CA GLY A 615 -25.91 15.25 -22.19
C GLY A 615 -26.71 14.12 -22.85
N GLY A 616 -27.80 13.62 -22.24
CA GLY A 616 -28.67 12.59 -22.80
C GLY A 616 -28.00 11.22 -22.97
N LEU A 617 -26.85 11.00 -22.35
CA LEU A 617 -26.17 9.70 -22.38
C LEU A 617 -26.91 8.68 -21.51
N ASP A 618 -26.93 7.41 -21.89
CA ASP A 618 -27.33 6.38 -20.92
C ASP A 618 -26.30 6.26 -19.78
N LEU A 619 -26.69 5.74 -18.60
CA LEU A 619 -25.83 5.67 -17.43
C LEU A 619 -24.57 4.82 -17.67
N ALA A 620 -24.64 3.83 -18.55
CA ALA A 620 -23.49 3.01 -18.91
C ALA A 620 -22.48 3.79 -19.76
N ASP A 621 -22.94 4.60 -20.75
CA ASP A 621 -22.08 5.52 -21.51
C ASP A 621 -21.52 6.63 -20.63
N ALA A 622 -22.29 7.12 -19.68
CA ALA A 622 -21.84 8.11 -18.70
C ALA A 622 -20.71 7.56 -17.79
N ASP A 623 -20.75 6.28 -17.42
CA ASP A 623 -19.64 5.63 -16.69
C ASP A 623 -18.41 5.44 -17.60
N VAL A 624 -18.61 5.06 -18.86
CA VAL A 624 -17.49 4.96 -19.83
C VAL A 624 -16.84 6.35 -19.98
N LEU A 625 -17.61 7.42 -20.17
CA LEU A 625 -17.13 8.80 -20.22
C LEU A 625 -16.28 9.16 -19.01
N ARG A 626 -16.80 8.91 -17.80
CA ARG A 626 -16.08 9.14 -16.53
C ARG A 626 -14.73 8.40 -16.48
N ARG A 627 -14.69 7.13 -16.90
CA ARG A 627 -13.45 6.31 -16.90
C ARG A 627 -12.41 6.85 -17.89
N MET A 628 -12.85 7.24 -19.08
CA MET A 628 -11.97 7.78 -20.12
C MET A 628 -11.38 9.12 -19.70
N MET A 629 -12.20 10.03 -19.21
CA MET A 629 -11.77 11.33 -18.68
C MET A 629 -10.82 11.19 -17.47
N SER A 630 -10.94 10.13 -16.65
CA SER A 630 -10.02 9.87 -15.54
C SER A 630 -8.69 9.20 -15.95
N GLY A 631 -8.45 9.03 -17.25
CA GLY A 631 -7.23 8.41 -17.78
C GLY A 631 -7.14 6.89 -17.60
N LYS A 632 -8.22 6.25 -17.16
CA LYS A 632 -8.29 4.78 -16.97
C LYS A 632 -8.60 3.99 -18.24
N SER A 633 -8.95 4.67 -19.33
CA SER A 633 -9.20 4.08 -20.66
C SER A 633 -8.68 5.02 -21.72
N ARG A 634 -8.03 4.50 -22.77
CA ARG A 634 -7.42 5.26 -23.86
C ARG A 634 -8.07 4.95 -25.22
N ASP A 635 -9.37 4.64 -25.23
CA ASP A 635 -10.10 4.41 -26.49
C ASP A 635 -10.58 5.73 -27.09
N ASP A 636 -9.73 6.37 -27.87
CA ASP A 636 -10.02 7.65 -28.53
C ASP A 636 -11.23 7.58 -29.48
N LYS A 637 -11.55 6.40 -30.03
CA LYS A 637 -12.72 6.25 -30.91
C LYS A 637 -14.01 6.26 -30.12
N ALA A 638 -14.05 5.53 -29.00
CA ALA A 638 -15.19 5.52 -28.10
C ALA A 638 -15.42 6.91 -27.50
N MET A 639 -14.35 7.64 -27.11
CA MET A 639 -14.46 9.02 -26.60
C MET A 639 -15.13 9.96 -27.61
N ARG A 640 -14.66 9.98 -28.85
CA ARG A 640 -15.24 10.84 -29.89
C ARG A 640 -16.72 10.52 -30.16
N LEU A 641 -17.11 9.24 -30.10
CA LEU A 641 -18.51 8.84 -30.29
C LEU A 641 -19.39 9.33 -29.13
N ILE A 642 -18.92 9.24 -27.91
CA ILE A 642 -19.65 9.73 -26.72
C ILE A 642 -19.74 11.25 -26.74
N GLU A 643 -18.66 11.94 -27.07
CA GLU A 643 -18.63 13.39 -27.24
C GLU A 643 -19.64 13.85 -28.30
N GLN A 644 -19.65 13.19 -29.45
CA GLN A 644 -20.60 13.51 -30.53
C GLN A 644 -22.05 13.33 -30.06
N ARG A 645 -22.39 12.22 -29.39
CA ARG A 645 -23.74 11.98 -28.85
C ARG A 645 -24.15 13.05 -27.83
N PHE A 646 -23.23 13.44 -26.96
CA PHE A 646 -23.46 14.49 -25.97
C PHE A 646 -23.85 15.81 -26.66
N PHE A 647 -23.05 16.29 -27.63
CA PHE A 647 -23.32 17.54 -28.32
C PHE A 647 -24.54 17.47 -29.27
N ASP A 648 -24.80 16.28 -29.87
CA ASP A 648 -26.02 16.10 -30.69
C ASP A 648 -27.28 16.19 -29.83
N HIS A 649 -27.30 15.60 -28.63
CA HIS A 649 -28.39 15.75 -27.69
C HIS A 649 -28.56 17.21 -27.24
N CYS A 650 -27.49 17.90 -26.85
CA CYS A 650 -27.55 19.30 -26.44
C CYS A 650 -28.14 20.18 -27.53
N ARG A 651 -27.76 19.97 -28.80
CA ARG A 651 -28.34 20.69 -29.97
C ARG A 651 -29.82 20.38 -30.16
N ALA A 652 -30.19 19.10 -30.08
CA ALA A 652 -31.59 18.66 -30.22
C ALA A 652 -32.48 19.23 -29.11
N SER A 653 -31.92 19.40 -27.91
CA SER A 653 -32.62 19.97 -26.74
C SER A 653 -32.61 21.52 -26.74
N GLY A 654 -32.01 22.17 -27.76
CA GLY A 654 -31.95 23.63 -27.87
C GLY A 654 -31.03 24.31 -26.85
N TYR A 655 -30.07 23.60 -26.30
CA TYR A 655 -29.14 24.18 -25.32
C TYR A 655 -28.11 25.08 -26.04
N PRO A 656 -27.72 26.21 -25.42
CA PRO A 656 -26.72 27.11 -26.03
C PRO A 656 -25.36 26.39 -26.19
N GLU A 657 -24.77 26.43 -27.37
CA GLU A 657 -23.52 25.74 -27.69
C GLU A 657 -22.37 26.19 -26.77
N ALA A 658 -22.30 27.50 -26.46
CA ALA A 658 -21.27 28.02 -25.56
C ALA A 658 -21.36 27.42 -24.13
N VAL A 659 -22.59 27.25 -23.64
CA VAL A 659 -22.84 26.61 -22.33
C VAL A 659 -22.45 25.12 -22.36
N SER A 660 -22.87 24.40 -23.41
CA SER A 660 -22.56 22.97 -23.55
C SER A 660 -21.06 22.72 -23.70
N ARG A 661 -20.31 23.56 -24.40
CA ARG A 661 -18.84 23.47 -24.49
C ARG A 661 -18.16 23.79 -23.17
N GLU A 662 -18.64 24.77 -22.42
CA GLU A 662 -18.10 25.08 -21.09
C GLU A 662 -18.36 23.94 -20.08
N ILE A 663 -19.57 23.34 -20.13
CA ILE A 663 -19.89 22.17 -19.29
C ILE A 663 -18.99 20.99 -19.63
N TRP A 664 -18.78 20.68 -20.92
CA TRP A 664 -17.87 19.62 -21.35
C TRP A 664 -16.44 19.86 -20.83
N ARG A 665 -15.93 21.08 -20.99
CA ARG A 665 -14.61 21.50 -20.51
C ARG A 665 -14.47 21.33 -18.99
N GLN A 666 -15.52 21.67 -18.23
CA GLN A 666 -15.55 21.46 -16.78
C GLN A 666 -15.50 19.97 -16.44
N MET A 667 -16.25 19.13 -17.15
CA MET A 667 -16.23 17.68 -16.96
C MET A 667 -14.84 17.09 -17.24
N GLU A 668 -14.17 17.48 -18.34
CA GLU A 668 -12.80 17.06 -18.66
C GLU A 668 -11.79 17.49 -17.60
N SER A 669 -11.82 18.76 -17.20
CA SER A 669 -10.93 19.31 -16.18
C SER A 669 -11.09 18.61 -14.83
N PHE A 670 -12.31 18.23 -14.47
CA PHE A 670 -12.67 17.68 -13.18
C PHE A 670 -12.41 16.17 -13.09
N ALA A 671 -12.60 15.43 -14.17
CA ALA A 671 -12.57 13.96 -14.15
C ALA A 671 -11.23 13.37 -13.71
N GLY A 672 -10.10 14.06 -13.96
CA GLY A 672 -8.77 13.65 -13.49
C GLY A 672 -8.57 13.75 -11.97
N PHE A 673 -9.42 14.52 -11.28
CA PHE A 673 -9.28 14.82 -9.84
C PHE A 673 -10.48 14.38 -9.00
N SER A 674 -11.57 13.99 -9.64
CA SER A 674 -12.83 13.60 -9.01
C SER A 674 -12.70 12.37 -8.10
N PHE A 675 -13.51 12.31 -7.06
CA PHE A 675 -13.48 11.23 -6.09
C PHE A 675 -14.80 10.46 -6.02
N ASN A 676 -14.72 9.19 -5.64
CA ASN A 676 -15.89 8.33 -5.49
C ASN A 676 -16.71 8.74 -4.26
N LYS A 677 -17.97 9.16 -4.43
CA LYS A 677 -18.88 9.51 -3.34
C LYS A 677 -19.06 8.35 -2.36
N ALA A 678 -19.27 7.13 -2.89
CA ALA A 678 -19.47 5.94 -2.07
C ALA A 678 -18.25 5.63 -1.19
N HIS A 679 -17.02 5.82 -1.70
CA HIS A 679 -15.80 5.65 -0.91
C HIS A 679 -15.69 6.68 0.22
N SER A 680 -15.95 7.96 -0.06
CA SER A 680 -15.99 9.01 0.96
C SER A 680 -17.07 8.74 2.01
N ALA A 681 -18.22 8.23 1.57
CA ALA A 681 -19.34 7.87 2.45
C ALA A 681 -18.99 6.72 3.40
N SER A 682 -18.34 5.65 2.90
CA SER A 682 -17.90 4.52 3.72
C SER A 682 -16.93 4.97 4.83
N PHE A 683 -15.94 5.80 4.46
CA PHE A 683 -14.98 6.32 5.44
C PHE A 683 -15.58 7.36 6.39
N ALA A 684 -16.60 8.10 5.98
CA ALA A 684 -17.33 8.99 6.87
C ALA A 684 -18.11 8.21 7.95
N VAL A 685 -18.70 7.05 7.62
CA VAL A 685 -19.31 6.16 8.62
C VAL A 685 -18.27 5.76 9.68
N GLU A 686 -17.12 5.28 9.27
CA GLU A 686 -16.03 4.89 10.18
C GLU A 686 -15.53 6.08 11.01
N SER A 687 -15.44 7.27 10.40
CA SER A 687 -15.09 8.50 11.11
C SER A 687 -16.10 8.83 12.21
N TYR A 688 -17.40 8.66 11.96
CA TYR A 688 -18.47 8.87 12.97
C TYR A 688 -18.40 7.83 14.09
N GLN A 689 -18.09 6.57 13.80
CA GLN A 689 -17.86 5.54 14.81
C GLN A 689 -16.65 5.90 15.71
N SER A 690 -15.56 6.37 15.11
CA SER A 690 -14.39 6.87 15.85
C SER A 690 -14.71 8.11 16.68
N LEU A 691 -15.45 9.07 16.13
CA LEU A 691 -15.90 10.28 16.85
C LEU A 691 -16.79 9.94 18.04
N PHE A 692 -17.73 9.01 17.89
CA PHE A 692 -18.58 8.54 18.98
C PHE A 692 -17.73 8.01 20.15
N LEU A 693 -16.78 7.12 19.85
CA LEU A 693 -15.90 6.55 20.88
C LEU A 693 -15.04 7.64 21.54
N LYS A 694 -14.50 8.57 20.76
CA LYS A 694 -13.73 9.70 21.28
C LYS A 694 -14.58 10.64 22.15
N THR A 695 -15.84 10.89 21.78
CA THR A 695 -16.74 11.80 22.49
C THR A 695 -17.15 11.26 23.84
N TYR A 696 -17.49 9.98 23.93
CA TYR A 696 -18.03 9.35 25.13
C TYR A 696 -17.01 8.60 25.98
N TYR A 697 -15.91 8.11 25.34
CA TYR A 697 -14.87 7.28 25.95
C TYR A 697 -13.46 7.73 25.56
N PRO A 698 -13.11 9.02 25.76
CA PRO A 698 -11.87 9.61 25.21
C PRO A 698 -10.60 8.93 25.69
N LEU A 699 -10.57 8.41 26.94
CA LEU A 699 -9.38 7.78 27.49
C LEU A 699 -9.16 6.40 26.90
N GLU A 700 -10.20 5.58 26.88
CA GLU A 700 -10.18 4.24 26.29
C GLU A 700 -9.89 4.30 24.80
N PHE A 701 -10.44 5.32 24.10
CA PHE A 701 -10.18 5.56 22.69
C PHE A 701 -8.72 5.92 22.43
N MET A 702 -8.10 6.80 23.22
CA MET A 702 -6.68 7.13 23.05
C MET A 702 -5.77 5.93 23.33
N VAL A 703 -6.12 5.07 24.29
CA VAL A 703 -5.38 3.80 24.53
C VAL A 703 -5.48 2.88 23.31
N ALA A 704 -6.67 2.74 22.73
CA ALA A 704 -6.85 1.96 21.50
C ALA A 704 -6.03 2.52 20.33
N VAL A 705 -6.00 3.83 20.15
CA VAL A 705 -5.18 4.51 19.13
C VAL A 705 -3.68 4.22 19.36
N LEU A 706 -3.19 4.32 20.60
CA LEU A 706 -1.81 4.03 20.95
C LEU A 706 -1.42 2.58 20.66
N ASN A 707 -2.30 1.61 20.97
CA ASN A 707 -2.08 0.18 20.78
C ASN A 707 -2.11 -0.24 19.30
N ASN A 708 -2.71 0.54 18.43
CA ASN A 708 -2.70 0.35 16.97
C ASN A 708 -1.67 1.23 16.27
N TYR A 709 -0.61 1.64 16.97
CA TYR A 709 0.51 2.46 16.47
C TYR A 709 0.12 3.87 16.00
N GLY A 710 -0.98 4.42 16.51
CA GLY A 710 -1.47 5.74 16.15
C GLY A 710 -2.02 5.81 14.73
N GLY A 711 -2.14 7.04 14.22
CA GLY A 711 -2.59 7.34 12.87
C GLY A 711 -1.63 8.31 12.17
N PHE A 712 -2.08 9.54 11.94
CA PHE A 712 -1.28 10.56 11.25
C PHE A 712 -0.13 11.12 12.09
N TYR A 713 -0.32 11.20 13.41
CA TYR A 713 0.64 11.85 14.31
C TYR A 713 1.55 10.86 15.03
N ARG A 714 2.63 11.39 15.63
CA ARG A 714 3.50 10.62 16.51
C ARG A 714 2.83 10.36 17.86
N ARG A 715 3.30 9.31 18.55
CA ARG A 715 2.76 8.82 19.85
C ARG A 715 2.59 9.94 20.89
N LYS A 716 3.56 10.90 20.96
CA LYS A 716 3.50 12.05 21.88
C LYS A 716 2.21 12.87 21.77
N VAL A 717 1.64 12.99 20.55
CA VAL A 717 0.42 13.79 20.30
C VAL A 717 -0.79 13.09 20.92
N TYR A 718 -0.91 11.78 20.76
CA TYR A 718 -2.03 11.00 21.32
C TYR A 718 -1.96 10.91 22.85
N VAL A 719 -0.74 10.80 23.43
CA VAL A 719 -0.53 10.87 24.87
C VAL A 719 -0.93 12.26 25.40
N GLY A 720 -0.60 13.33 24.66
CA GLY A 720 -1.05 14.69 24.99
C GLY A 720 -2.58 14.85 24.96
N GLU A 721 -3.25 14.26 23.97
CA GLU A 721 -4.73 14.24 23.90
C GLU A 721 -5.34 13.47 25.09
N ALA A 722 -4.76 12.34 25.49
CA ALA A 722 -5.21 11.60 26.67
C ALA A 722 -5.05 12.42 27.95
N LYS A 723 -3.90 13.11 28.15
CA LYS A 723 -3.69 14.03 29.27
C LYS A 723 -4.73 15.15 29.28
N LYS A 724 -5.00 15.78 28.13
CA LYS A 724 -6.03 16.83 27.98
C LYS A 724 -7.43 16.34 28.30
N ALA A 725 -7.72 15.06 28.04
CA ALA A 725 -8.99 14.41 28.39
C ALA A 725 -9.07 13.96 29.86
N GLY A 726 -8.04 14.22 30.69
CA GLY A 726 -8.03 13.94 32.12
C GLY A 726 -7.32 12.64 32.51
N ALA A 727 -6.59 11.99 31.60
CA ALA A 727 -5.79 10.79 31.93
C ALA A 727 -4.57 11.12 32.76
N ARG A 728 -4.26 10.27 33.74
CA ARG A 728 -2.96 10.22 34.39
C ARG A 728 -2.07 9.22 33.66
N ILE A 729 -1.05 9.72 32.96
CA ILE A 729 -0.11 8.90 32.21
C ILE A 729 0.97 8.38 33.16
N CYS A 730 1.11 7.07 33.23
CA CYS A 730 2.07 6.37 34.04
C CYS A 730 3.18 5.78 33.16
N LEU A 731 4.43 5.96 33.57
CA LEU A 731 5.57 5.27 32.96
C LEU A 731 5.42 3.74 33.07
N PRO A 732 6.08 2.96 32.20
CA PRO A 732 6.07 1.50 32.33
C PRO A 732 6.40 1.02 33.74
N CYS A 733 5.74 -0.01 34.23
CA CYS A 733 5.95 -0.61 35.56
C CYS A 733 5.80 -2.13 35.46
N VAL A 734 6.81 -2.87 35.96
CA VAL A 734 6.83 -4.36 35.86
C VAL A 734 5.62 -5.02 36.50
N ASN A 735 4.97 -4.36 37.51
CA ASN A 735 3.81 -4.88 38.22
C ASN A 735 2.45 -4.35 37.68
N LYS A 736 2.42 -3.39 36.75
CA LYS A 736 1.18 -2.75 36.34
C LYS A 736 0.99 -2.64 34.83
N SER A 737 2.08 -2.53 34.07
CA SER A 737 2.03 -2.42 32.62
C SER A 737 1.85 -3.78 31.95
N GLN A 738 1.27 -3.74 30.76
CA GLN A 738 1.14 -4.88 29.87
C GLN A 738 2.12 -4.73 28.69
N TYR A 739 2.15 -5.69 27.78
CA TYR A 739 2.88 -5.53 26.53
C TYR A 739 2.43 -4.26 25.78
N ASN A 740 1.11 -4.12 25.59
CA ASN A 740 0.48 -2.93 25.07
C ASN A 740 0.11 -1.93 26.18
N THR A 741 -0.13 -0.67 25.81
CA THR A 741 -0.64 0.36 26.73
C THR A 741 -1.98 -0.09 27.33
N SER A 742 -2.18 0.08 28.62
CA SER A 742 -3.38 -0.33 29.36
C SER A 742 -3.96 0.80 30.20
N ILE A 743 -5.25 0.70 30.57
CA ILE A 743 -5.93 1.68 31.41
C ILE A 743 -6.60 1.00 32.60
N ARG A 744 -6.56 1.65 33.75
CA ARG A 744 -7.32 1.30 34.95
C ARG A 744 -7.95 2.56 35.54
N GLY A 745 -9.26 2.72 35.38
CA GLY A 745 -9.94 3.98 35.70
C GLY A 745 -9.45 5.11 34.79
N ILE A 746 -8.69 6.06 35.34
CA ILE A 746 -8.06 7.17 34.59
C ILE A 746 -6.55 7.02 34.41
N ASP A 747 -5.96 5.97 34.99
CA ASP A 747 -4.54 5.71 34.94
C ASP A 747 -4.19 4.94 33.66
N ILE A 748 -3.44 5.55 32.76
CA ILE A 748 -2.94 4.93 31.54
C ILE A 748 -1.48 4.52 31.76
N TYR A 749 -1.22 3.23 31.83
CA TYR A 749 0.12 2.66 31.92
C TYR A 749 0.67 2.42 30.53
N LEU A 750 1.76 3.08 30.19
CA LEU A 750 2.44 2.87 28.90
C LEU A 750 2.95 1.43 28.80
N GLY A 751 2.75 0.82 27.63
CA GLY A 751 3.16 -0.56 27.36
C GLY A 751 4.66 -0.69 27.08
N TYR A 752 5.16 -1.92 27.21
CA TYR A 752 6.55 -2.25 26.90
C TYR A 752 6.87 -2.16 25.41
N ASP A 753 5.86 -2.30 24.55
CA ASP A 753 5.95 -2.12 23.08
C ASP A 753 6.52 -0.76 22.67
N GLY A 754 6.43 0.24 23.57
CA GLY A 754 6.92 1.58 23.36
C GLY A 754 8.35 1.87 23.82
N ILE A 755 9.01 0.92 24.49
CA ILE A 755 10.38 1.09 24.97
C ILE A 755 11.37 0.72 23.87
N LEU A 756 12.19 1.68 23.47
CA LEU A 756 13.17 1.50 22.38
C LEU A 756 14.21 0.43 22.78
N ASN A 757 14.49 -0.50 21.87
CA ASN A 757 15.44 -1.62 22.02
C ASN A 757 15.10 -2.65 23.10
N LEU A 758 13.91 -2.61 23.69
CA LEU A 758 13.46 -3.70 24.57
C LEU A 758 13.09 -4.93 23.73
N GLU A 759 13.63 -6.09 24.09
CA GLU A 759 13.34 -7.35 23.40
C GLU A 759 11.88 -7.74 23.53
N GLN A 760 11.24 -8.06 22.41
CA GLN A 760 9.82 -8.40 22.36
C GLN A 760 9.49 -9.61 23.24
N GLN A 761 10.35 -10.62 23.25
CA GLN A 761 10.13 -11.83 24.06
C GLN A 761 10.09 -11.49 25.55
N LEU A 762 11.04 -10.67 26.04
CA LEU A 762 11.06 -10.22 27.43
C LEU A 762 9.84 -9.33 27.73
N ALA A 763 9.53 -8.39 26.84
CA ALA A 763 8.37 -7.49 26.98
C ALA A 763 7.04 -8.25 27.11
N GLN A 764 6.89 -9.38 26.42
CA GLN A 764 5.72 -10.26 26.52
C GLN A 764 5.76 -11.17 27.76
N LEU A 765 6.97 -11.60 28.15
CA LEU A 765 7.15 -12.51 29.32
C LEU A 765 6.82 -11.79 30.64
N ILE A 766 7.20 -10.51 30.80
CA ILE A 766 7.02 -9.75 32.06
C ILE A 766 5.58 -9.82 32.58
N PRO A 767 4.54 -9.44 31.83
CA PRO A 767 3.17 -9.48 32.32
C PRO A 767 2.63 -10.90 32.48
N LEU A 768 3.07 -11.86 31.67
CA LEU A 768 2.68 -13.27 31.80
C LEU A 768 3.19 -13.86 33.10
N GLU A 769 4.46 -13.60 33.44
CA GLU A 769 5.10 -14.08 34.65
C GLU A 769 4.51 -13.39 35.90
N GLN A 770 4.24 -12.10 35.82
CA GLN A 770 3.55 -11.35 36.89
C GLN A 770 2.14 -11.91 37.13
N HIS A 771 1.39 -12.24 36.08
CA HIS A 771 0.05 -12.81 36.23
C HIS A 771 0.07 -14.22 36.87
N ARG A 772 1.08 -15.05 36.55
CA ARG A 772 1.19 -16.42 37.06
C ARG A 772 1.64 -16.49 38.51
N ASN A 773 2.63 -15.66 38.86
CA ASN A 773 3.35 -15.79 40.12
C ASN A 773 3.25 -14.53 41.04
N GLY A 774 2.31 -13.62 40.72
CA GLY A 774 2.10 -12.38 41.47
C GLY A 774 3.15 -11.32 41.24
N ASP A 775 3.02 -10.20 41.95
CA ASP A 775 3.88 -9.03 41.79
C ASP A 775 5.34 -9.36 42.06
N TYR A 776 6.21 -8.68 41.30
CA TYR A 776 7.65 -8.67 41.56
C TYR A 776 7.93 -7.88 42.83
N THR A 777 8.73 -8.43 43.70
CA THR A 777 9.03 -7.81 45.01
C THR A 777 10.33 -7.05 45.05
N SER A 778 11.29 -7.37 44.17
CA SER A 778 12.59 -6.75 44.08
C SER A 778 13.18 -6.91 42.67
N LEU A 779 14.30 -6.24 42.38
CA LEU A 779 15.05 -6.42 41.13
C LEU A 779 15.59 -7.86 41.01
N GLU A 780 16.10 -8.42 42.14
CA GLU A 780 16.58 -9.80 42.21
C GLU A 780 15.46 -10.81 41.90
N ASN A 781 14.28 -10.63 42.53
CA ASN A 781 13.11 -11.46 42.24
C ASN A 781 12.68 -11.40 40.78
N PHE A 782 12.71 -10.21 40.17
CA PHE A 782 12.44 -10.02 38.75
C PHE A 782 13.45 -10.79 37.90
N LEU A 783 14.75 -10.61 38.17
CA LEU A 783 15.83 -11.27 37.44
C LEU A 783 15.76 -12.79 37.51
N LEU A 784 15.45 -13.35 38.68
CA LEU A 784 15.31 -14.80 38.89
C LEU A 784 14.16 -15.36 38.05
N ARG A 785 13.04 -14.64 37.99
CA ARG A 785 11.82 -15.07 37.29
C ARG A 785 11.84 -14.90 35.79
N THR A 786 12.53 -13.87 35.27
CA THR A 786 12.51 -13.55 33.85
C THR A 786 13.79 -13.96 33.11
N GLY A 787 14.91 -14.11 33.82
CA GLY A 787 16.20 -14.37 33.19
C GLY A 787 16.75 -13.21 32.34
N ALA A 788 16.25 -11.99 32.55
CA ALA A 788 16.59 -10.80 31.74
C ALA A 788 18.11 -10.52 31.71
N GLY A 789 18.66 -10.18 30.56
CA GLY A 789 20.06 -9.76 30.45
C GLY A 789 20.29 -8.35 31.02
N LEU A 790 21.57 -8.03 31.36
CA LEU A 790 21.93 -6.72 31.92
C LEU A 790 21.46 -5.54 31.08
N GLU A 791 21.65 -5.59 29.76
CA GLU A 791 21.24 -4.52 28.84
C GLU A 791 19.72 -4.25 28.92
N GLN A 792 18.92 -5.29 28.97
CA GLN A 792 17.47 -5.19 29.08
C GLN A 792 17.02 -4.65 30.44
N LEU A 793 17.71 -5.05 31.53
CA LEU A 793 17.49 -4.49 32.86
C LEU A 793 17.79 -3.00 32.91
N ILE A 794 18.89 -2.56 32.31
CA ILE A 794 19.26 -1.14 32.21
C ILE A 794 18.14 -0.33 31.53
N LEU A 795 17.57 -0.81 30.43
CA LEU A 795 16.46 -0.13 29.75
C LEU A 795 15.24 -0.01 30.66
N LEU A 796 14.85 -1.08 31.34
CA LEU A 796 13.70 -1.10 32.24
C LEU A 796 13.92 -0.19 33.46
N ILE A 797 15.12 -0.16 34.05
CA ILE A 797 15.46 0.71 35.18
C ILE A 797 15.43 2.18 34.74
N ARG A 798 16.07 2.51 33.60
CA ARG A 798 16.10 3.87 33.07
C ARG A 798 14.71 4.40 32.75
N CYS A 799 13.80 3.60 32.19
CA CYS A 799 12.40 4.02 32.00
C CYS A 799 11.56 4.03 33.26
N GLY A 800 12.15 3.70 34.44
CA GLY A 800 11.52 3.76 35.74
C GLY A 800 10.58 2.59 36.06
N ALA A 801 10.74 1.43 35.43
CA ALA A 801 9.84 0.27 35.59
C ALA A 801 9.86 -0.37 37.00
N PHE A 802 10.86 -0.06 37.83
CA PHE A 802 11.04 -0.56 39.18
C PHE A 802 10.74 0.47 40.30
N ARG A 803 9.98 1.55 39.99
CA ARG A 803 9.61 2.59 40.98
C ARG A 803 8.95 2.05 42.24
N PHE A 804 8.29 0.92 42.18
CA PHE A 804 7.62 0.27 43.29
C PHE A 804 8.60 -0.15 44.40
N THR A 805 9.90 -0.31 44.11
CA THR A 805 10.92 -0.68 45.10
C THR A 805 11.27 0.47 46.05
N GLY A 806 10.95 1.72 45.67
CA GLY A 806 11.36 2.92 46.42
C GLY A 806 12.85 3.26 46.29
N MET A 807 13.63 2.49 45.53
CA MET A 807 15.06 2.71 45.33
C MET A 807 15.28 3.67 44.14
N GLY A 808 16.37 4.44 44.19
CA GLY A 808 16.80 5.32 43.13
C GLY A 808 17.28 4.54 41.90
N LYS A 809 17.15 5.15 40.69
CA LYS A 809 17.60 4.50 39.44
C LYS A 809 19.08 4.14 39.50
N LYS A 810 19.92 4.98 40.02
CA LYS A 810 21.38 4.75 40.14
C LYS A 810 21.69 3.56 41.06
N GLU A 811 20.97 3.44 42.18
CA GLU A 811 21.07 2.30 43.07
C GLU A 811 20.65 1.00 42.41
N LEU A 812 19.54 1.02 41.69
CA LEU A 812 19.04 -0.12 40.91
C LEU A 812 20.00 -0.54 39.78
N LEU A 813 20.65 0.41 39.09
CA LEU A 813 21.67 0.09 38.11
C LEU A 813 22.89 -0.61 38.72
N TRP A 814 23.35 -0.16 39.87
CA TRP A 814 24.44 -0.83 40.61
C TRP A 814 24.02 -2.26 41.04
N GLU A 815 22.82 -2.41 41.59
CA GLU A 815 22.29 -3.74 41.96
C GLU A 815 22.19 -4.65 40.73
N ALA A 816 21.73 -4.16 39.58
CA ALA A 816 21.67 -4.91 38.31
C ALA A 816 23.04 -5.43 37.88
N HIS A 817 24.07 -4.55 37.90
CA HIS A 817 25.43 -4.97 37.59
C HIS A 817 26.00 -6.03 38.55
N LEU A 818 25.73 -5.90 39.83
CA LEU A 818 26.18 -6.86 40.83
C LEU A 818 25.51 -8.25 40.62
N LEU A 819 24.17 -8.26 40.49
CA LEU A 819 23.40 -9.49 40.30
C LEU A 819 23.75 -10.22 38.99
N CYS A 820 24.00 -9.48 37.91
CA CYS A 820 24.35 -10.10 36.62
C CYS A 820 25.80 -10.61 36.58
N ASN A 821 26.75 -9.96 37.30
CA ASN A 821 28.15 -10.41 37.34
C ASN A 821 28.34 -11.67 38.15
N GLU A 822 27.59 -11.87 39.24
CA GLU A 822 27.64 -13.09 40.05
C GLU A 822 27.17 -14.33 39.28
N ARG A 823 26.24 -14.18 38.32
CA ARG A 823 25.78 -15.28 37.47
C ARG A 823 26.78 -15.78 36.43
N ARG A 824 27.87 -15.05 36.19
CA ARG A 824 28.95 -15.45 35.25
C ARG A 824 29.96 -16.45 35.78
N GLY A 825 29.85 -16.85 37.04
CA GLY A 825 30.63 -17.95 37.60
C GLY A 825 30.15 -19.32 37.12
N PRO A 826 31.03 -20.36 36.94
CA PRO A 826 30.57 -21.72 36.62
C PRO A 826 29.59 -22.18 37.71
N GLU A 827 28.48 -22.84 37.31
CA GLU A 827 27.53 -23.51 38.19
C GLU A 827 28.24 -24.51 39.09
N ALA A 828 28.80 -24.04 40.20
CA ALA A 828 29.06 -24.87 41.35
C ALA A 828 27.70 -24.96 42.08
N ALA A 829 27.05 -26.11 42.04
CA ALA A 829 25.90 -26.40 42.88
C ALA A 829 26.30 -26.13 44.31
N SER A 830 25.95 -24.93 44.82
CA SER A 830 26.16 -24.61 46.23
C SER A 830 25.10 -25.35 47.04
N LEU A 831 25.54 -26.20 47.97
CA LEU A 831 24.64 -26.90 48.90
C LEU A 831 23.95 -25.92 49.87
N PHE A 832 24.35 -24.66 49.89
CA PHE A 832 23.80 -23.62 50.73
C PHE A 832 23.64 -22.34 49.91
N ASP A 833 22.42 -21.90 49.67
CA ASP A 833 22.10 -20.57 49.13
C ASP A 833 22.46 -19.52 50.20
N ALA A 834 23.67 -18.96 50.13
CA ALA A 834 24.00 -17.82 50.97
C ALA A 834 23.22 -16.61 50.41
N PRO A 835 22.41 -15.92 51.22
CA PRO A 835 21.70 -14.75 50.77
C PRO A 835 22.69 -13.67 50.29
N PHE A 836 22.41 -13.09 49.12
CA PHE A 836 23.19 -11.99 48.56
C PHE A 836 23.36 -10.90 49.60
N ARG A 837 24.58 -10.64 50.05
CA ARG A 837 24.88 -9.48 50.93
C ARG A 837 24.95 -8.22 50.11
N LYS A 838 23.86 -7.45 50.12
CA LYS A 838 23.85 -6.12 49.44
C LYS A 838 24.94 -5.25 50.05
N PRO A 839 25.90 -4.75 49.23
CA PRO A 839 26.83 -3.72 49.69
C PRO A 839 26.05 -2.47 50.05
N VAL A 840 26.47 -1.79 51.12
CA VAL A 840 25.91 -0.49 51.49
C VAL A 840 26.45 0.54 50.48
N LEU A 841 25.56 0.95 49.55
CA LEU A 841 25.92 1.96 48.57
C LEU A 841 25.89 3.38 49.17
N PRO A 842 26.77 4.27 48.77
CA PRO A 842 26.67 5.68 49.14
C PRO A 842 25.36 6.28 48.61
N ARG A 843 24.81 7.24 49.29
CA ARG A 843 23.61 7.96 48.80
C ARG A 843 23.96 8.63 47.48
N LEU A 844 23.25 8.18 46.41
CA LEU A 844 23.45 8.73 45.04
C LEU A 844 22.35 9.73 44.76
N ASP A 845 22.75 10.98 44.42
CA ASP A 845 21.81 12.03 44.11
C ASP A 845 21.01 11.71 42.88
N SER A 846 19.69 11.90 42.95
CA SER A 846 18.77 11.79 41.80
C SER A 846 18.64 13.14 41.13
N CYS A 847 18.67 13.16 39.80
CA CYS A 847 18.44 14.35 39.00
C CYS A 847 17.20 14.15 38.12
N LEU A 848 16.16 14.94 38.35
CA LEU A 848 14.91 14.87 37.55
C LEU A 848 15.18 15.09 36.05
N LEU A 849 16.14 15.91 35.71
CA LEU A 849 16.47 16.19 34.31
C LEU A 849 17.09 14.98 33.60
N GLU A 850 17.90 14.16 34.30
CA GLU A 850 18.39 12.87 33.78
C GLU A 850 17.21 11.91 33.52
N ASP A 851 16.24 11.86 34.43
CA ASP A 851 15.05 11.01 34.28
C ASP A 851 14.22 11.40 33.06
N ILE A 852 14.04 12.69 32.81
CA ILE A 852 13.32 13.21 31.65
C ILE A 852 14.05 12.86 30.35
N TYR A 853 15.39 12.98 30.31
CA TYR A 853 16.17 12.59 29.13
C TYR A 853 16.15 11.09 28.87
N ASP A 854 16.10 10.25 29.92
CA ASP A 854 15.84 8.82 29.77
C ASP A 854 14.48 8.53 29.12
N GLU A 855 13.44 9.25 29.52
CA GLU A 855 12.11 9.13 28.91
C GLU A 855 12.12 9.52 27.42
N ILE A 856 12.80 10.63 27.08
CA ILE A 856 12.92 11.10 25.68
C ILE A 856 13.69 10.07 24.84
N GLU A 857 14.79 9.51 25.38
CA GLU A 857 15.60 8.54 24.67
C GLU A 857 14.85 7.21 24.47
N LEU A 858 14.18 6.70 25.52
CA LEU A 858 13.58 5.37 25.50
C LEU A 858 12.14 5.34 25.02
N LEU A 859 11.35 6.39 25.26
CA LEU A 859 9.93 6.46 24.90
C LEU A 859 9.65 7.42 23.73
N GLY A 860 10.63 8.31 23.39
CA GLY A 860 10.53 9.31 22.32
C GLY A 860 9.89 10.64 22.75
N PHE A 861 9.49 10.80 24.02
CA PHE A 861 8.87 12.02 24.56
C PHE A 861 8.90 12.02 26.09
N PRO A 862 8.90 13.21 26.75
CA PRO A 862 8.83 13.32 28.19
C PRO A 862 7.41 12.98 28.70
N VAL A 863 7.32 12.21 29.79
CA VAL A 863 6.08 11.82 30.46
C VAL A 863 5.93 12.56 31.78
N SER A 864 7.03 12.63 32.55
CA SER A 864 7.08 13.20 33.91
C SER A 864 7.11 14.74 33.94
N ALA A 865 7.40 15.37 32.78
CA ALA A 865 7.44 16.82 32.60
C ALA A 865 6.82 17.22 31.25
N SER A 866 6.58 18.55 31.08
CA SER A 866 6.29 19.12 29.78
C SER A 866 7.58 19.30 28.98
N ALA A 867 7.52 19.18 27.65
CA ALA A 867 8.65 19.57 26.80
C ALA A 867 9.07 21.04 27.02
N PHE A 868 8.12 21.90 27.39
CA PHE A 868 8.39 23.32 27.68
C PHE A 868 9.18 23.56 28.99
N ASP A 869 9.11 22.61 29.93
CA ASP A 869 9.93 22.67 31.18
C ASP A 869 11.43 22.49 30.90
N LEU A 870 11.77 21.90 29.76
CA LEU A 870 13.13 21.71 29.30
C LEU A 870 13.74 22.97 28.67
N LEU A 871 12.97 24.05 28.42
CA LEU A 871 13.51 25.29 27.85
C LEU A 871 14.46 25.96 28.81
N LYS A 872 15.56 26.55 28.30
CA LYS A 872 16.49 27.41 29.08
C LYS A 872 15.83 28.73 29.48
N SER A 873 14.78 29.16 28.79
CA SER A 873 14.06 30.40 28.96
C SER A 873 12.63 30.18 29.38
N ASP A 874 12.13 30.99 30.30
CA ASP A 874 10.72 31.00 30.70
C ASP A 874 9.81 31.81 29.76
N TYR A 875 10.40 32.42 28.73
CA TYR A 875 9.64 33.17 27.72
C TYR A 875 8.68 32.26 26.93
N ARG A 876 7.39 32.63 26.86
CA ARG A 876 6.34 31.84 26.18
C ARG A 876 5.72 32.57 24.99
N GLY A 877 6.22 33.78 24.64
CA GLY A 877 5.63 34.59 23.55
C GLY A 877 4.75 35.74 24.06
N THR A 878 4.09 36.41 23.14
CA THR A 878 3.12 37.48 23.39
C THR A 878 1.66 37.02 23.25
N ALA A 879 1.43 35.84 22.67
CA ALA A 879 0.12 35.28 22.42
C ALA A 879 0.14 33.75 22.57
N THR A 880 -1.02 33.15 22.78
CA THR A 880 -1.29 31.71 22.78
C THR A 880 -2.17 31.34 21.59
N ALA A 881 -2.36 30.06 21.31
CA ALA A 881 -3.25 29.61 20.25
C ALA A 881 -4.70 30.12 20.41
N LYS A 882 -5.16 30.28 21.65
CA LYS A 882 -6.50 30.77 21.95
C LYS A 882 -6.72 32.25 21.61
N ASP A 883 -5.66 33.02 21.60
CA ASP A 883 -5.72 34.47 21.32
C ASP A 883 -5.76 34.78 19.83
N LEU A 884 -5.26 33.86 18.98
CA LEU A 884 -5.09 34.07 17.53
C LEU A 884 -6.37 34.54 16.81
N PRO A 885 -7.59 34.00 17.11
CA PRO A 885 -8.80 34.45 16.43
C PRO A 885 -9.11 35.94 16.63
N THR A 886 -8.63 36.55 17.71
CA THR A 886 -8.87 37.97 18.04
C THR A 886 -7.73 38.89 17.58
N LEU A 887 -6.63 38.32 17.13
CA LEU A 887 -5.40 39.05 16.76
C LEU A 887 -5.16 39.05 15.23
N GLU A 888 -6.23 38.93 14.43
CA GLU A 888 -6.11 38.97 12.97
C GLU A 888 -5.49 40.28 12.48
N GLY A 889 -4.49 40.16 11.63
CA GLY A 889 -3.72 41.30 11.10
C GLY A 889 -2.54 41.73 11.98
N GLU A 890 -2.47 41.31 13.24
CA GLU A 890 -1.40 41.64 14.19
C GLU A 890 -0.18 40.72 14.01
N THR A 891 1.00 41.24 14.31
CA THR A 891 2.25 40.45 14.40
C THR A 891 2.46 39.94 15.83
N VAL A 892 2.47 38.63 15.98
CA VAL A 892 2.59 37.93 17.26
C VAL A 892 3.90 37.19 17.39
N ARG A 893 4.31 36.92 18.62
CA ARG A 893 5.35 35.94 18.97
C ARG A 893 4.74 34.82 19.77
N ILE A 894 4.99 33.56 19.36
CA ILE A 894 4.45 32.39 20.05
C ILE A 894 5.54 31.34 20.20
N VAL A 895 5.54 30.65 21.34
CA VAL A 895 6.42 29.50 21.58
C VAL A 895 5.62 28.25 21.46
N ALA A 896 6.03 27.37 20.55
CA ALA A 896 5.24 26.18 20.24
C ALA A 896 6.12 24.97 19.90
N ASP A 897 5.65 23.78 20.29
CA ASP A 897 6.27 22.48 20.00
C ASP A 897 5.86 22.01 18.59
N PHE A 898 6.85 21.62 17.79
CA PHE A 898 6.65 21.14 16.43
C PHE A 898 5.90 19.79 16.41
N VAL A 899 4.87 19.70 15.58
CA VAL A 899 4.09 18.48 15.38
C VAL A 899 4.40 17.84 14.04
N CYS A 900 4.19 18.57 12.95
CA CYS A 900 4.48 18.09 11.59
C CYS A 900 4.58 19.24 10.59
N ASP A 901 5.15 18.97 9.41
CA ASP A 901 5.15 19.88 8.27
C ASP A 901 4.72 19.19 6.96
N LYS A 902 4.24 20.00 6.03
CA LYS A 902 3.96 19.59 4.64
C LYS A 902 4.75 20.46 3.68
N LYS A 903 5.62 19.85 2.89
CA LYS A 903 6.39 20.49 1.82
C LYS A 903 5.51 20.66 0.59
N VAL A 904 5.49 21.86 0.00
CA VAL A 904 4.76 22.18 -1.22
C VAL A 904 5.65 23.06 -2.11
N HIS A 905 5.56 22.86 -3.42
CA HIS A 905 6.24 23.74 -4.37
C HIS A 905 5.25 24.79 -4.89
N THR A 906 5.69 26.05 -4.91
CA THR A 906 4.95 27.15 -5.54
C THR A 906 4.87 26.95 -7.04
N ARG A 907 4.03 27.75 -7.74
CA ARG A 907 3.95 27.74 -9.21
C ARG A 907 5.30 27.98 -9.90
N ASN A 908 6.21 28.67 -9.22
CA ASN A 908 7.58 28.96 -9.69
C ASN A 908 8.60 27.89 -9.26
N GLY A 909 8.16 26.73 -8.76
CA GLY A 909 9.02 25.61 -8.34
C GLY A 909 9.76 25.83 -7.01
N GLN A 910 9.54 26.94 -6.30
CA GLN A 910 10.18 27.20 -5.01
C GLN A 910 9.51 26.44 -3.87
N LEU A 911 10.31 25.96 -2.92
CA LEU A 911 9.84 25.22 -1.76
C LEU A 911 9.18 26.17 -0.74
N MET A 912 7.97 25.85 -0.30
CA MET A 912 7.30 26.40 0.87
C MET A 912 6.85 25.28 1.81
N LYS A 913 6.56 25.60 3.08
CA LYS A 913 6.09 24.65 4.07
C LYS A 913 4.86 25.15 4.79
N PHE A 914 3.92 24.22 5.04
CA PHE A 914 2.89 24.39 6.05
C PHE A 914 3.34 23.65 7.30
N GLY A 915 3.43 24.36 8.45
CA GLY A 915 3.80 23.78 9.72
C GLY A 915 2.61 23.72 10.67
N THR A 916 2.53 22.64 11.44
CA THR A 916 1.55 22.49 12.53
C THR A 916 2.33 22.34 13.83
N PHE A 917 1.95 23.12 14.83
CA PHE A 917 2.58 23.20 16.14
C PHE A 917 1.54 23.05 17.25
N LYS A 918 1.99 22.88 18.50
CA LYS A 918 1.17 22.96 19.71
C LYS A 918 1.78 23.95 20.70
N ASP A 919 0.94 24.81 21.29
CA ASP A 919 1.37 25.63 22.43
C ASP A 919 1.50 24.79 23.72
N GLU A 920 1.90 25.43 24.81
CA GLU A 920 2.07 24.78 26.13
C GLU A 920 0.76 24.19 26.66
N ALA A 921 -0.40 24.78 26.34
CA ALA A 921 -1.72 24.27 26.67
C ALA A 921 -2.16 23.08 25.77
N GLY A 922 -1.36 22.70 24.77
CA GLY A 922 -1.66 21.64 23.83
C GLY A 922 -2.66 22.03 22.73
N ALA A 923 -2.90 23.34 22.51
CA ALA A 923 -3.72 23.82 21.42
C ALA A 923 -2.90 23.89 20.12
N PHE A 924 -3.55 23.54 18.99
CA PHE A 924 -2.88 23.52 17.68
C PHE A 924 -2.74 24.91 17.08
N ILE A 925 -1.63 25.13 16.41
CA ILE A 925 -1.28 26.35 15.68
C ILE A 925 -0.81 25.95 14.30
N ASP A 926 -1.42 26.53 13.28
CA ASP A 926 -1.00 26.34 11.89
C ASP A 926 -0.19 27.53 11.40
N THR A 927 0.87 27.24 10.64
CA THR A 927 1.82 28.23 10.16
C THR A 927 2.09 28.07 8.68
N VAL A 928 2.40 29.18 7.99
CA VAL A 928 2.80 29.20 6.58
C VAL A 928 4.20 29.77 6.49
N HIS A 929 5.12 28.99 5.94
CA HIS A 929 6.51 29.38 5.72
C HIS A 929 6.74 29.58 4.21
N PHE A 930 6.77 30.82 3.77
CA PHE A 930 7.03 31.16 2.38
C PHE A 930 8.51 30.97 2.01
N PRO A 931 8.87 30.84 0.72
CA PRO A 931 10.22 30.51 0.30
C PRO A 931 11.32 31.45 0.82
N PRO A 932 11.16 32.78 0.83
CA PRO A 932 12.20 33.68 1.36
C PRO A 932 12.48 33.42 2.84
N GLN A 933 11.43 33.36 3.66
CA GLN A 933 11.53 33.14 5.11
C GLN A 933 12.03 31.72 5.41
N LEU A 934 11.61 30.72 4.65
CA LEU A 934 12.09 29.35 4.84
C LEU A 934 13.58 29.19 4.53
N LYS A 935 14.13 29.98 3.60
CA LYS A 935 15.55 30.01 3.27
C LYS A 935 16.38 30.67 4.38
N GLU A 936 15.87 31.76 4.96
CA GLU A 936 16.55 32.51 6.01
C GLU A 936 16.38 31.84 7.39
N TYR A 937 15.20 31.36 7.71
CA TYR A 937 14.81 30.68 8.95
C TYR A 937 14.31 29.26 8.67
N PRO A 938 15.19 28.30 8.39
CA PRO A 938 14.79 26.96 8.00
C PRO A 938 14.09 26.20 9.12
N LEU A 939 12.94 25.59 8.81
CA LEU A 939 12.25 24.69 9.74
C LEU A 939 12.96 23.32 9.73
N GLN A 940 13.65 22.98 10.83
CA GLN A 940 14.56 21.84 10.95
C GLN A 940 13.94 20.58 11.59
N GLY A 941 12.60 20.49 11.65
CA GLY A 941 11.90 19.34 12.24
C GLY A 941 11.65 19.50 13.74
N GLU A 942 11.80 18.41 14.51
CA GLU A 942 11.41 18.37 15.92
C GLU A 942 12.10 19.41 16.78
N GLY A 943 11.37 19.96 17.76
CA GLY A 943 11.83 20.90 18.76
C GLY A 943 10.77 21.94 19.09
N ILE A 944 11.06 22.75 20.08
CA ILE A 944 10.23 23.90 20.44
C ILE A 944 10.78 25.13 19.73
N TYR A 945 9.91 25.90 19.12
CA TYR A 945 10.26 27.04 18.29
C TYR A 945 9.66 28.33 18.87
N LEU A 946 10.41 29.40 18.79
CA LEU A 946 9.88 30.76 18.86
C LEU A 946 9.55 31.21 17.45
N ILE A 947 8.28 31.46 17.20
CA ILE A 947 7.72 31.85 15.91
C ILE A 947 7.21 33.29 16.01
N GLN A 948 7.66 34.13 15.10
CA GLN A 948 7.15 35.50 14.92
C GLN A 948 6.49 35.56 13.54
N GLY A 949 5.31 36.14 13.47
CA GLY A 949 4.62 36.30 12.19
C GLY A 949 3.28 36.99 12.32
N LYS A 950 2.69 37.30 11.16
CA LYS A 950 1.41 37.97 11.06
C LYS A 950 0.29 36.94 11.17
N VAL A 951 -0.72 37.22 12.01
CA VAL A 951 -1.93 36.38 12.10
C VAL A 951 -2.82 36.68 10.90
N VAL A 952 -3.18 35.65 10.17
CA VAL A 952 -4.13 35.69 9.05
C VAL A 952 -5.29 34.74 9.33
N SER A 953 -6.48 35.07 8.83
CA SER A 953 -7.66 34.22 8.98
C SER A 953 -8.17 33.82 7.60
N ASP A 954 -8.50 32.55 7.44
CA ASP A 954 -9.13 32.02 6.22
C ASP A 954 -10.41 31.28 6.62
N PHE A 955 -11.57 31.88 6.32
CA PHE A 955 -12.87 31.41 6.76
C PHE A 955 -12.96 31.17 8.29
N GLY A 956 -12.45 32.09 9.08
CA GLY A 956 -12.49 31.99 10.56
C GLY A 956 -11.44 31.06 11.18
N CYS A 957 -10.59 30.43 10.39
CA CYS A 957 -9.48 29.60 10.88
C CYS A 957 -8.18 30.41 10.88
N PRO A 958 -7.62 30.74 12.08
CA PRO A 958 -6.39 31.52 12.18
C PRO A 958 -5.17 30.68 11.79
N ALA A 959 -4.19 31.32 11.14
CA ALA A 959 -2.87 30.79 10.88
C ALA A 959 -1.82 31.92 11.02
N ILE A 960 -0.56 31.56 11.18
CA ILE A 960 0.54 32.52 11.24
C ILE A 960 1.35 32.49 9.95
N GLU A 961 1.39 33.60 9.22
CA GLU A 961 2.36 33.81 8.15
C GLU A 961 3.71 34.16 8.80
N VAL A 962 4.64 33.21 8.75
CA VAL A 962 5.90 33.29 9.49
C VAL A 962 6.85 34.31 8.87
N GLU A 963 7.30 35.25 9.68
CA GLU A 963 8.35 36.21 9.34
C GLU A 963 9.71 35.69 9.82
N LYS A 964 9.79 35.22 11.08
CA LYS A 964 11.00 34.67 11.71
C LYS A 964 10.65 33.41 12.49
N CYS A 965 11.56 32.45 12.48
CA CYS A 965 11.38 31.21 13.22
C CYS A 965 12.74 30.70 13.69
N ALA A 966 12.83 30.38 14.98
CA ALA A 966 14.07 29.84 15.55
C ALA A 966 13.77 28.75 16.57
N ARG A 967 14.55 27.68 16.53
CA ARG A 967 14.48 26.61 17.54
C ARG A 967 15.05 27.13 18.86
N MET A 968 14.30 26.94 19.93
CA MET A 968 14.69 27.37 21.26
C MET A 968 15.67 26.37 21.90
N PRO A 969 16.69 26.89 22.64
CA PRO A 969 17.66 26.03 23.33
C PRO A 969 17.01 25.33 24.51
N LEU A 970 17.32 24.02 24.65
CA LEU A 970 16.94 23.22 25.81
C LEU A 970 18.06 23.22 26.87
N LYS A 971 17.70 22.96 28.13
CA LYS A 971 18.64 22.61 29.20
C LYS A 971 19.46 21.40 28.75
N ALA A 972 20.76 21.41 28.97
CA ALA A 972 21.60 20.27 28.55
C ALA A 972 21.30 19.01 29.37
N ASP A 973 21.51 17.86 28.76
CA ASP A 973 21.47 16.58 29.47
C ASP A 973 22.65 16.55 30.45
N PRO A 974 22.40 16.42 31.78
CA PRO A 974 23.47 16.37 32.75
C PRO A 974 24.48 15.26 32.51
N ARG A 975 24.12 14.23 31.79
CA ARG A 975 25.00 13.11 31.48
C ARG A 975 25.94 13.37 30.30
N SER A 976 25.75 14.48 29.58
CA SER A 976 26.58 14.88 28.43
C SER A 976 27.75 15.74 28.80
N GLU A 977 27.87 16.14 30.08
CA GLU A 977 29.02 16.79 30.67
C GLU A 977 29.93 15.73 31.33
#